data_030e633a722289d484693aaabd98589b
#
_entry.id   030e633a722289d484693aaabd98589b
#
_cell.length_a   1.000
_cell.length_b   1.000
_cell.length_c   1.000
_cell.angle_alpha   90.00
_cell.angle_beta   90.00
_cell.angle_gamma   90.00
#
_symmetry.space_group_name_H-M   'P 1'
#
loop_
_entity.id
_entity.type
_entity.pdbx_description
1 polymer ?
#
loop_
_entity_poly.entity_id
_entity_poly.type
_entity_poly.pdbx_seq_one_letter_code
_entity_poly.pdbx_strand_id
1 'polypeptide(L)'
;GGAEGLERLSTAARERQIGLIVDIVPNHLGVDKPEQNRWWRDVLEHGRSSPYASYFDIDWDLDPDGRIVLPVLGSDGDPAPPGYPADDKHYHAIGWRNGICGYRRFFSITSLAGLRQEDRAVFDATHVEVRRWLAEGLIDGLRVDHPDGLSNPTGYLVWLREVAGPDAWIVIEKILAVDEPLEPTLPVAGTTGYDALREIGGLFIDPSGAGPLTALFESSGVDYDEMPQLARRLKARAVTDTLGSELARLHRTIVAATGVDHPDLPRTVAEVISRVHVYRSDYLSLSLVLPEAYAETIAALPELAEPLAIISAALTTSDASAVRLQQLCGAATAKSMEDCLFYRDARLVSLNEVGGEPARFGVSVAEFHERATTRARLWPQAMVALSTHDTKRGEDVRARIGVLSQVPSLWEQYVNAWQQRTAPPDAATGLFLLQNMFGVWPTDGAVTDELRRRLHAYAEKAIRESGAHTSWNDPDDEFETAVHTWIDAIIDGPVATEMTGLLGRLDLHARSDALGQKLLALTVPGVPDLYQGTELFDDSLVDPDNRRPIDYRARREALNAMNHPKIRVAATALRLRRDRPASFTDGGYTPVLAEGPSSQHLVAFVRGDDVLTAVSRHTVRLSETGWGDTALTLPAGTWTDRISGGRFSGRVLAVELFADLPVALLVRDDD
;
A
#
# COMPACT_ATOMS: atom_id res chain seq x y z
N GLY A 1 -8.34 -18.05 -24.02
CA GLY A 1 -8.93 -16.99 -23.28
C GLY A 1 -10.38 -16.77 -23.59
N GLY A 2 -10.89 -15.61 -23.25
CA GLY A 2 -12.28 -15.22 -23.44
C GLY A 2 -13.25 -15.97 -22.49
N ALA A 3 -14.56 -15.93 -22.82
CA ALA A 3 -15.61 -16.50 -21.99
C ALA A 3 -15.39 -18.01 -21.70
N GLU A 4 -15.13 -18.81 -22.74
CA GLU A 4 -14.84 -20.23 -22.57
C GLU A 4 -13.60 -20.51 -21.68
N GLY A 5 -12.61 -19.62 -21.71
CA GLY A 5 -11.43 -19.73 -20.86
C GLY A 5 -11.77 -19.51 -19.37
N LEU A 6 -12.62 -18.53 -19.07
CA LEU A 6 -13.12 -18.27 -17.73
C LEU A 6 -14.00 -19.42 -17.22
N GLU A 7 -14.89 -19.93 -18.06
CA GLU A 7 -15.74 -21.09 -17.70
C GLU A 7 -14.89 -22.33 -17.34
N ARG A 8 -13.86 -22.63 -18.14
CA ARG A 8 -12.94 -23.75 -17.84
C ARG A 8 -12.17 -23.51 -16.54
N LEU A 9 -11.71 -22.28 -16.30
CA LEU A 9 -11.00 -21.92 -15.06
C LEU A 9 -11.92 -22.06 -13.85
N SER A 10 -13.15 -21.51 -13.94
CA SER A 10 -14.15 -21.59 -12.87
C SER A 10 -14.51 -23.04 -12.54
N THR A 11 -14.74 -23.86 -13.57
CA THR A 11 -15.02 -25.30 -13.39
C THR A 11 -13.86 -26.00 -12.68
N ALA A 12 -12.61 -25.80 -13.14
CA ALA A 12 -11.44 -26.43 -12.56
C ALA A 12 -11.16 -25.96 -11.12
N ALA A 13 -11.45 -24.70 -10.79
CA ALA A 13 -11.35 -24.15 -9.45
C ALA A 13 -12.39 -24.79 -8.51
N ARG A 14 -13.65 -24.86 -8.95
CA ARG A 14 -14.75 -25.46 -8.17
C ARG A 14 -14.56 -26.94 -7.88
N GLU A 15 -14.04 -27.71 -8.83
CA GLU A 15 -13.66 -29.12 -8.61
C GLU A 15 -12.66 -29.26 -7.46
N ARG A 16 -11.93 -28.20 -7.13
CA ARG A 16 -10.94 -28.14 -6.04
C ARG A 16 -11.41 -27.34 -4.85
N GLN A 17 -12.69 -26.95 -4.82
CA GLN A 17 -13.27 -26.07 -3.78
C GLN A 17 -12.54 -24.73 -3.62
N ILE A 18 -12.11 -24.17 -4.76
CA ILE A 18 -11.47 -22.84 -4.83
C ILE A 18 -12.48 -21.87 -5.45
N GLY A 19 -12.75 -20.76 -4.77
CA GLY A 19 -13.50 -19.64 -5.31
C GLY A 19 -12.63 -18.73 -6.18
N LEU A 20 -13.25 -17.93 -7.04
CA LEU A 20 -12.58 -16.94 -7.87
C LEU A 20 -13.00 -15.54 -7.46
N ILE A 21 -12.01 -14.69 -7.17
CA ILE A 21 -12.19 -13.25 -6.93
C ILE A 21 -11.63 -12.50 -8.12
N VAL A 22 -12.39 -11.57 -8.66
CA VAL A 22 -11.98 -10.73 -9.79
C VAL A 22 -11.67 -9.32 -9.30
N ASP A 23 -10.53 -8.81 -9.73
CA ASP A 23 -10.15 -7.41 -9.54
C ASP A 23 -10.83 -6.56 -10.60
N ILE A 24 -11.57 -5.53 -10.18
CA ILE A 24 -12.25 -4.57 -11.06
C ILE A 24 -11.78 -3.16 -10.79
N VAL A 25 -11.63 -2.39 -11.87
CA VAL A 25 -11.17 -1.01 -11.86
C VAL A 25 -12.31 -0.09 -12.31
N PRO A 26 -13.19 0.38 -11.39
CA PRO A 26 -14.34 1.18 -11.78
C PRO A 26 -13.99 2.64 -12.09
N ASN A 27 -12.89 3.16 -11.55
CA ASN A 27 -12.58 4.58 -11.54
C ASN A 27 -12.19 5.14 -12.90
N HIS A 28 -11.56 4.36 -13.79
CA HIS A 28 -11.00 4.85 -15.06
C HIS A 28 -10.91 3.77 -16.13
N LEU A 29 -10.67 4.22 -17.37
CA LEU A 29 -10.33 3.35 -18.51
C LEU A 29 -9.11 3.89 -19.27
N GLY A 30 -8.38 2.98 -19.94
CA GLY A 30 -7.30 3.33 -20.86
C GLY A 30 -7.82 4.07 -22.09
N VAL A 31 -7.16 5.17 -22.46
CA VAL A 31 -7.52 6.05 -23.57
C VAL A 31 -6.34 6.37 -24.51
N ASP A 32 -5.15 5.83 -24.23
CA ASP A 32 -3.95 6.02 -25.03
C ASP A 32 -4.02 5.35 -26.42
N LYS A 33 -4.90 4.35 -26.57
CA LYS A 33 -5.17 3.62 -27.81
C LYS A 33 -6.65 3.67 -28.15
N PRO A 34 -7.13 4.78 -28.74
CA PRO A 34 -8.56 4.98 -29.01
C PRO A 34 -9.22 3.85 -29.79
N GLU A 35 -8.47 3.16 -30.67
CA GLU A 35 -8.96 2.01 -31.43
C GLU A 35 -9.33 0.80 -30.55
N GLN A 36 -8.79 0.70 -29.33
CA GLN A 36 -9.10 -0.35 -28.37
C GLN A 36 -10.23 0.02 -27.40
N ASN A 37 -10.60 1.31 -27.33
CA ASN A 37 -11.67 1.81 -26.48
C ASN A 37 -12.79 2.43 -27.36
N ARG A 38 -13.78 1.62 -27.72
CA ARG A 38 -14.88 2.04 -28.59
C ARG A 38 -15.66 3.25 -28.08
N TRP A 39 -15.79 3.41 -26.75
CA TRP A 39 -16.51 4.53 -26.14
C TRP A 39 -15.74 5.82 -26.28
N TRP A 40 -14.43 5.75 -25.96
CA TRP A 40 -13.54 6.92 -26.09
C TRP A 40 -13.39 7.35 -27.57
N ARG A 41 -13.24 6.37 -28.48
CA ARG A 41 -13.16 6.64 -29.90
C ARG A 41 -14.40 7.36 -30.43
N ASP A 42 -15.60 6.89 -30.07
CA ASP A 42 -16.87 7.53 -30.48
C ASP A 42 -16.95 8.96 -29.93
N VAL A 43 -16.51 9.19 -28.70
CA VAL A 43 -16.45 10.54 -28.11
C VAL A 43 -15.49 11.47 -28.86
N LEU A 44 -14.34 10.97 -29.31
CA LEU A 44 -13.40 11.73 -30.14
C LEU A 44 -13.96 12.04 -31.54
N GLU A 45 -14.77 11.15 -32.11
CA GLU A 45 -15.40 11.29 -33.44
C GLU A 45 -16.62 12.21 -33.43
N HIS A 46 -17.40 12.26 -32.32
CA HIS A 46 -18.70 12.93 -32.26
C HIS A 46 -18.82 14.01 -31.17
N GLY A 47 -17.83 14.16 -30.29
CA GLY A 47 -17.82 15.14 -29.22
C GLY A 47 -18.98 15.01 -28.23
N ARG A 48 -19.60 16.15 -27.88
CA ARG A 48 -20.77 16.16 -26.96
C ARG A 48 -22.01 15.43 -27.51
N SER A 49 -22.08 15.16 -28.82
CA SER A 49 -23.18 14.40 -29.41
C SER A 49 -23.04 12.89 -29.35
N SER A 50 -21.88 12.39 -28.91
CA SER A 50 -21.66 10.98 -28.67
C SER A 50 -22.59 10.47 -27.57
N PRO A 51 -23.22 9.28 -27.72
CA PRO A 51 -23.98 8.65 -26.65
C PRO A 51 -23.11 8.28 -25.44
N TYR A 52 -21.79 8.29 -25.59
CA TYR A 52 -20.80 7.99 -24.53
C TYR A 52 -20.15 9.25 -23.94
N ALA A 53 -20.58 10.46 -24.35
CA ALA A 53 -20.01 11.71 -23.85
C ALA A 53 -20.15 11.86 -22.34
N SER A 54 -21.22 11.31 -21.75
CA SER A 54 -21.46 11.31 -20.30
C SER A 54 -20.73 10.19 -19.54
N TYR A 55 -20.08 9.25 -20.24
CA TYR A 55 -19.38 8.13 -19.58
C TYR A 55 -18.08 8.58 -18.92
N PHE A 56 -17.43 9.56 -19.51
CA PHE A 56 -16.16 10.10 -19.05
C PHE A 56 -16.36 11.44 -18.34
N ASP A 57 -15.55 11.71 -17.33
CA ASP A 57 -15.56 12.97 -16.62
C ASP A 57 -14.75 14.04 -17.38
N ILE A 58 -15.35 14.51 -18.51
CA ILE A 58 -14.75 15.51 -19.42
C ILE A 58 -15.09 16.91 -18.95
N ASP A 59 -14.13 17.81 -19.05
CA ASP A 59 -14.25 19.24 -18.82
C ASP A 59 -14.53 19.96 -20.15
N TRP A 60 -15.77 19.89 -20.59
CA TRP A 60 -16.20 20.40 -21.87
C TRP A 60 -16.10 21.94 -22.01
N ASP A 61 -15.98 22.65 -20.92
CA ASP A 61 -15.96 24.12 -20.88
C ASP A 61 -14.52 24.65 -20.80
N LEU A 62 -13.53 23.79 -20.82
CA LEU A 62 -12.12 24.15 -20.82
C LEU A 62 -11.66 24.74 -22.16
N ASP A 63 -12.11 24.17 -23.28
CA ASP A 63 -11.87 24.72 -24.63
C ASP A 63 -13.08 25.57 -25.04
N PRO A 64 -12.89 26.82 -25.54
CA PRO A 64 -13.97 27.70 -25.95
C PRO A 64 -14.88 27.13 -27.06
N ASP A 65 -14.34 26.25 -27.91
CA ASP A 65 -15.09 25.60 -28.98
C ASP A 65 -15.80 24.34 -28.51
N GLY A 66 -15.68 23.99 -27.20
CA GLY A 66 -16.29 22.81 -26.61
C GLY A 66 -15.60 21.48 -27.00
N ARG A 67 -14.33 21.52 -27.41
CA ARG A 67 -13.50 20.38 -27.75
C ARG A 67 -12.87 19.79 -26.49
N ILE A 68 -12.49 18.52 -26.56
CA ILE A 68 -11.74 17.85 -25.48
C ILE A 68 -10.27 18.23 -25.59
N VAL A 69 -9.67 18.80 -24.54
CA VAL A 69 -8.25 19.09 -24.51
C VAL A 69 -7.48 17.80 -24.14
N LEU A 70 -6.62 17.34 -25.07
CA LEU A 70 -5.86 16.09 -24.98
C LEU A 70 -4.35 16.36 -24.88
N PRO A 71 -3.69 16.13 -23.74
CA PRO A 71 -2.24 16.27 -23.60
C PRO A 71 -1.51 15.02 -24.11
N VAL A 72 -1.57 14.79 -25.42
CA VAL A 72 -1.06 13.55 -26.06
C VAL A 72 0.10 13.79 -27.01
N LEU A 73 0.49 15.04 -27.24
CA LEU A 73 1.61 15.38 -28.11
C LEU A 73 2.91 15.49 -27.31
N GLY A 74 4.04 15.23 -27.98
CA GLY A 74 5.37 15.51 -27.43
C GLY A 74 5.57 17.01 -27.20
N SER A 75 5.21 17.81 -28.25
CA SER A 75 5.20 19.28 -28.24
C SER A 75 3.99 19.78 -29.02
N ASP A 76 3.61 21.06 -28.78
CA ASP A 76 2.54 21.68 -29.52
C ASP A 76 2.88 21.72 -31.03
N GLY A 77 1.91 21.28 -31.84
CA GLY A 77 2.07 21.20 -33.29
C GLY A 77 2.60 19.88 -33.83
N ASP A 78 3.00 18.95 -32.96
CA ASP A 78 3.28 17.58 -33.37
C ASP A 78 2.00 16.90 -33.91
N PRO A 79 2.12 15.93 -34.83
CA PRO A 79 0.97 15.16 -35.26
C PRO A 79 0.41 14.30 -34.12
N ALA A 80 -0.92 14.14 -34.09
CA ALA A 80 -1.55 13.24 -33.13
C ALA A 80 -0.99 11.79 -33.30
N PRO A 81 -0.88 11.03 -32.18
CA PRO A 81 -0.40 9.65 -32.24
C PRO A 81 -1.31 8.78 -33.12
N PRO A 82 -0.79 7.64 -33.64
CA PRO A 82 -1.61 6.69 -34.39
C PRO A 82 -2.83 6.23 -33.59
N GLY A 83 -3.97 6.02 -34.29
CA GLY A 83 -5.22 5.58 -33.67
C GLY A 83 -6.20 6.71 -33.34
N TYR A 84 -5.77 7.97 -33.31
CA TYR A 84 -6.65 9.12 -33.17
C TYR A 84 -7.41 9.42 -34.47
N PRO A 85 -8.68 9.88 -34.42
CA PRO A 85 -9.40 10.29 -35.63
C PRO A 85 -8.66 11.37 -36.40
N ALA A 86 -8.66 11.28 -37.74
CA ALA A 86 -8.00 12.28 -38.59
C ALA A 86 -8.70 13.65 -38.58
N ASP A 87 -9.98 13.70 -38.24
CA ASP A 87 -10.78 14.91 -38.06
C ASP A 87 -10.78 15.30 -36.57
N ASP A 88 -10.12 16.42 -36.26
CA ASP A 88 -9.91 16.94 -34.89
C ASP A 88 -10.98 17.94 -34.44
N LYS A 89 -12.17 17.94 -35.10
CA LYS A 89 -13.27 18.88 -34.76
C LYS A 89 -13.70 18.82 -33.31
N HIS A 90 -13.59 17.66 -32.67
CA HIS A 90 -14.13 17.40 -31.34
C HIS A 90 -13.06 17.29 -30.26
N TYR A 91 -11.80 17.33 -30.61
CA TYR A 91 -10.69 17.37 -29.66
C TYR A 91 -9.62 18.38 -30.09
N HIS A 92 -8.82 18.81 -29.12
CA HIS A 92 -7.69 19.70 -29.30
C HIS A 92 -6.46 19.04 -28.65
N ALA A 93 -5.59 18.49 -29.48
CA ALA A 93 -4.36 17.87 -29.03
C ALA A 93 -3.30 18.92 -28.70
N ILE A 94 -2.67 18.79 -27.54
CA ILE A 94 -1.63 19.70 -27.03
C ILE A 94 -0.43 18.92 -26.50
N GLY A 95 0.70 19.59 -26.33
CA GLY A 95 1.89 19.03 -25.69
C GLY A 95 1.62 18.65 -24.23
N TRP A 96 2.03 17.47 -23.82
CA TRP A 96 1.78 16.95 -22.48
C TRP A 96 2.41 17.83 -21.38
N ARG A 97 3.50 18.56 -21.70
CA ARG A 97 4.18 19.47 -20.76
C ARG A 97 3.40 20.75 -20.46
N ASN A 98 2.32 21.04 -21.20
CA ASN A 98 1.46 22.20 -20.91
C ASN A 98 0.72 22.08 -19.57
N GLY A 99 0.67 20.88 -18.97
CA GLY A 99 0.03 20.66 -17.67
C GLY A 99 -1.48 20.77 -17.68
N ILE A 100 -2.13 20.86 -18.86
CA ILE A 100 -3.58 21.03 -19.03
C ILE A 100 -4.17 19.69 -19.52
N CYS A 101 -5.31 19.28 -18.91
CA CYS A 101 -6.04 18.09 -19.34
C CYS A 101 -7.55 18.34 -19.31
N GLY A 102 -8.23 17.98 -20.39
CA GLY A 102 -9.68 18.18 -20.57
C GLY A 102 -10.55 17.09 -19.95
N TYR A 103 -10.03 16.21 -19.12
CA TYR A 103 -10.78 15.14 -18.43
C TYR A 103 -10.13 14.82 -17.09
N ARG A 104 -10.88 14.20 -16.18
CA ARG A 104 -10.32 13.69 -14.92
C ARG A 104 -9.40 12.51 -15.22
N ARG A 105 -8.19 12.54 -14.69
CA ARG A 105 -7.20 11.47 -14.80
C ARG A 105 -7.22 10.57 -13.59
N PHE A 106 -6.72 9.34 -13.73
CA PHE A 106 -6.28 8.57 -12.59
C PHE A 106 -4.94 9.17 -12.12
N PHE A 107 -4.95 9.80 -10.96
CA PHE A 107 -3.86 10.65 -10.47
C PHE A 107 -3.45 11.68 -11.54
N SER A 108 -2.22 11.58 -12.05
CA SER A 108 -1.69 12.46 -13.12
C SER A 108 -1.50 11.72 -14.46
N ILE A 109 -1.97 10.48 -14.59
CA ILE A 109 -1.73 9.62 -15.75
C ILE A 109 -2.69 9.97 -16.87
N THR A 110 -2.19 10.60 -17.94
CA THR A 110 -2.99 11.08 -19.08
C THR A 110 -3.60 9.96 -19.92
N SER A 111 -3.03 8.77 -19.90
CA SER A 111 -3.57 7.59 -20.59
C SER A 111 -4.78 6.94 -19.90
N LEU A 112 -5.18 7.42 -18.72
CA LEU A 112 -6.24 6.84 -17.90
C LEU A 112 -7.32 7.89 -17.60
N ALA A 113 -8.43 7.84 -18.35
CA ALA A 113 -9.56 8.79 -18.19
C ALA A 113 -10.60 8.29 -17.19
N GLY A 114 -10.99 9.15 -16.27
CA GLY A 114 -11.97 8.87 -15.24
C GLY A 114 -13.38 8.66 -15.78
N LEU A 115 -14.05 7.64 -15.23
CA LEU A 115 -15.45 7.31 -15.51
C LEU A 115 -16.40 7.98 -14.52
N ARG A 116 -17.64 8.21 -14.94
CA ARG A 116 -18.71 8.77 -14.12
C ARG A 116 -19.61 7.68 -13.58
N GLN A 117 -19.05 6.88 -12.65
CA GLN A 117 -19.77 5.75 -12.05
C GLN A 117 -20.96 6.16 -11.16
N GLU A 118 -21.10 7.42 -10.86
CA GLU A 118 -22.28 8.02 -10.22
C GLU A 118 -23.50 8.10 -11.16
N ASP A 119 -23.32 7.91 -12.47
CA ASP A 119 -24.40 7.74 -13.44
C ASP A 119 -24.76 6.26 -13.56
N ARG A 120 -26.02 5.91 -13.25
CA ARG A 120 -26.50 4.53 -13.28
C ARG A 120 -26.34 3.89 -14.65
N ALA A 121 -26.50 4.61 -15.74
CA ALA A 121 -26.33 4.07 -17.09
C ALA A 121 -24.86 3.72 -17.36
N VAL A 122 -23.91 4.48 -16.85
CA VAL A 122 -22.48 4.20 -16.94
C VAL A 122 -22.14 2.98 -16.10
N PHE A 123 -22.60 2.94 -14.85
CA PHE A 123 -22.43 1.79 -13.97
C PHE A 123 -22.96 0.51 -14.64
N ASP A 124 -24.19 0.52 -15.13
CA ASP A 124 -24.80 -0.64 -15.77
C ASP A 124 -24.03 -1.09 -17.03
N ALA A 125 -23.51 -0.15 -17.84
CA ALA A 125 -22.75 -0.44 -19.04
C ALA A 125 -21.35 -1.02 -18.74
N THR A 126 -20.70 -0.54 -17.70
CA THR A 126 -19.35 -1.01 -17.31
C THR A 126 -19.39 -2.35 -16.57
N HIS A 127 -20.51 -2.71 -15.95
CA HIS A 127 -20.65 -3.92 -15.13
C HIS A 127 -21.43 -5.07 -15.83
N VAL A 128 -21.64 -5.00 -17.13
CA VAL A 128 -22.35 -6.06 -17.89
C VAL A 128 -21.70 -7.42 -17.69
N GLU A 129 -20.38 -7.51 -17.87
CA GLU A 129 -19.64 -8.77 -17.72
C GLU A 129 -19.55 -9.22 -16.25
N VAL A 130 -19.30 -8.29 -15.32
CA VAL A 130 -19.28 -8.61 -13.88
C VAL A 130 -20.61 -9.20 -13.44
N ARG A 131 -21.73 -8.59 -13.87
CA ARG A 131 -23.07 -9.08 -13.59
C ARG A 131 -23.31 -10.48 -14.16
N ARG A 132 -22.86 -10.74 -15.40
CA ARG A 132 -22.93 -12.03 -16.04
C ARG A 132 -22.11 -13.08 -15.28
N TRP A 133 -20.86 -12.79 -14.96
CA TRP A 133 -19.99 -13.73 -14.23
C TRP A 133 -20.56 -14.14 -12.86
N LEU A 134 -21.13 -13.18 -12.13
CA LEU A 134 -21.79 -13.44 -10.85
C LEU A 134 -23.08 -14.28 -11.04
N ALA A 135 -23.93 -13.90 -12.01
CA ALA A 135 -25.18 -14.58 -12.27
C ALA A 135 -25.01 -16.04 -12.77
N GLU A 136 -23.99 -16.29 -13.60
CA GLU A 136 -23.60 -17.62 -14.07
C GLU A 136 -22.76 -18.37 -13.01
N GLY A 137 -22.44 -17.73 -11.91
CA GLY A 137 -21.65 -18.29 -10.84
C GLY A 137 -20.20 -18.60 -11.25
N LEU A 138 -19.63 -17.85 -12.17
CA LEU A 138 -18.23 -18.03 -12.61
C LEU A 138 -17.23 -17.45 -11.63
N ILE A 139 -17.65 -16.47 -10.80
CA ILE A 139 -16.85 -15.83 -9.76
C ILE A 139 -17.62 -15.78 -8.44
N ASP A 140 -16.92 -15.66 -7.33
CA ASP A 140 -17.44 -15.70 -5.97
C ASP A 140 -17.31 -14.37 -5.24
N GLY A 141 -16.53 -13.43 -5.77
CA GLY A 141 -16.36 -12.12 -5.17
C GLY A 141 -15.55 -11.15 -6.02
N LEU A 142 -15.35 -9.96 -5.47
CA LEU A 142 -14.73 -8.83 -6.15
C LEU A 142 -13.72 -8.13 -5.24
N ARG A 143 -12.59 -7.73 -5.82
CA ARG A 143 -11.71 -6.70 -5.28
C ARG A 143 -11.96 -5.43 -6.09
N VAL A 144 -12.30 -4.34 -5.42
CA VAL A 144 -12.57 -3.04 -6.04
C VAL A 144 -11.36 -2.15 -5.90
N ASP A 145 -10.75 -1.82 -7.04
CA ASP A 145 -9.59 -0.93 -7.11
C ASP A 145 -10.01 0.53 -6.88
N HIS A 146 -9.24 1.24 -6.07
CA HIS A 146 -9.29 2.69 -5.86
C HIS A 146 -10.71 3.31 -5.78
N PRO A 147 -11.60 2.84 -4.88
CA PRO A 147 -12.95 3.40 -4.76
C PRO A 147 -12.96 4.87 -4.34
N ASP A 148 -11.92 5.35 -3.61
CA ASP A 148 -11.80 6.73 -3.17
C ASP A 148 -11.68 7.74 -4.33
N GLY A 149 -11.31 7.31 -5.53
CA GLY A 149 -11.31 8.12 -6.75
C GLY A 149 -12.69 8.36 -7.35
N LEU A 150 -13.71 7.61 -6.96
CA LEU A 150 -15.08 7.78 -7.46
C LEU A 150 -15.75 9.06 -6.92
N SER A 151 -16.71 9.57 -7.65
CA SER A 151 -17.52 10.72 -7.19
C SER A 151 -18.35 10.38 -5.95
N ASN A 152 -18.92 9.18 -5.91
CA ASN A 152 -19.72 8.67 -4.81
C ASN A 152 -19.38 7.20 -4.54
N PRO A 153 -18.32 6.91 -3.77
CA PRO A 153 -17.90 5.54 -3.50
C PRO A 153 -18.95 4.74 -2.73
N THR A 154 -19.62 5.34 -1.77
CA THR A 154 -20.68 4.67 -0.99
C THR A 154 -21.84 4.26 -1.89
N GLY A 155 -22.35 5.16 -2.74
CA GLY A 155 -23.43 4.85 -3.69
C GLY A 155 -23.02 3.77 -4.69
N TYR A 156 -21.79 3.83 -5.21
CA TYR A 156 -21.23 2.82 -6.09
C TYR A 156 -21.21 1.43 -5.41
N LEU A 157 -20.73 1.33 -4.19
CA LEU A 157 -20.65 0.06 -3.45
C LEU A 157 -22.04 -0.50 -3.10
N VAL A 158 -23.03 0.36 -2.85
CA VAL A 158 -24.44 -0.06 -2.69
C VAL A 158 -24.95 -0.71 -3.98
N TRP A 159 -24.77 -0.06 -5.13
CA TRP A 159 -25.16 -0.64 -6.42
C TRP A 159 -24.40 -1.92 -6.77
N LEU A 160 -23.10 -1.98 -6.43
CA LEU A 160 -22.31 -3.18 -6.64
C LEU A 160 -22.82 -4.34 -5.78
N ARG A 161 -23.20 -4.07 -4.52
CA ARG A 161 -23.80 -5.06 -3.62
C ARG A 161 -25.17 -5.56 -4.14
N GLU A 162 -25.99 -4.67 -4.71
CA GLU A 162 -27.24 -5.05 -5.36
C GLU A 162 -26.99 -6.04 -6.54
N VAL A 163 -25.97 -5.78 -7.32
CA VAL A 163 -25.57 -6.64 -8.46
C VAL A 163 -24.99 -7.97 -8.02
N ALA A 164 -24.12 -7.93 -7.01
CA ALA A 164 -23.37 -9.09 -6.55
C ALA A 164 -24.18 -10.03 -5.64
N GLY A 165 -25.27 -9.52 -5.05
CA GLY A 165 -26.03 -10.25 -4.04
C GLY A 165 -25.40 -10.23 -2.64
N PRO A 166 -26.10 -10.73 -1.62
CA PRO A 166 -25.66 -10.63 -0.22
C PRO A 166 -24.41 -11.46 0.10
N ASP A 167 -24.21 -12.57 -0.59
CA ASP A 167 -23.20 -13.58 -0.25
C ASP A 167 -21.86 -13.36 -0.95
N ALA A 168 -21.79 -12.48 -1.96
CA ALA A 168 -20.55 -12.21 -2.67
C ALA A 168 -19.53 -11.53 -1.73
N TRP A 169 -18.30 -12.04 -1.75
CA TRP A 169 -17.21 -11.42 -0.98
C TRP A 169 -16.65 -10.21 -1.72
N ILE A 170 -16.88 -9.01 -1.18
CA ILE A 170 -16.43 -7.75 -1.77
C ILE A 170 -15.43 -7.10 -0.82
N VAL A 171 -14.22 -6.90 -1.29
CA VAL A 171 -13.17 -6.12 -0.59
C VAL A 171 -12.80 -4.91 -1.42
N ILE A 172 -12.37 -3.85 -0.74
CA ILE A 172 -12.03 -2.58 -1.38
C ILE A 172 -10.57 -2.20 -1.12
N GLU A 173 -9.92 -1.69 -2.13
CA GLU A 173 -8.62 -1.07 -1.96
C GLU A 173 -8.81 0.35 -1.42
N LYS A 174 -9.07 0.43 -0.15
CA LYS A 174 -9.05 1.68 0.59
C LYS A 174 -7.85 1.71 1.51
N ILE A 175 -6.97 2.69 1.27
CA ILE A 175 -5.81 2.92 2.11
C ILE A 175 -6.26 3.72 3.33
N LEU A 176 -6.19 3.10 4.51
CA LEU A 176 -6.54 3.75 5.76
C LEU A 176 -5.31 4.40 6.38
N ALA A 177 -5.41 5.67 6.73
CA ALA A 177 -4.43 6.33 7.59
C ALA A 177 -4.38 5.66 8.96
N VAL A 178 -3.35 5.93 9.74
CA VAL A 178 -3.30 5.47 11.15
C VAL A 178 -4.48 6.11 11.89
N ASP A 179 -5.22 5.32 12.65
CA ASP A 179 -6.41 5.72 13.40
C ASP A 179 -7.64 6.09 12.53
N GLU A 180 -7.57 5.99 11.20
CA GLU A 180 -8.74 6.10 10.33
C GLU A 180 -9.60 4.83 10.43
N PRO A 181 -10.87 4.92 10.88
CA PRO A 181 -11.79 3.79 10.84
C PRO A 181 -12.29 3.59 9.41
N LEU A 182 -12.42 2.33 8.99
CA LEU A 182 -13.23 2.03 7.81
C LEU A 182 -14.69 2.34 8.15
N GLU A 183 -15.38 3.08 7.27
CA GLU A 183 -16.79 3.47 7.45
C GLU A 183 -17.68 2.23 7.63
N PRO A 184 -18.31 2.03 8.81
CA PRO A 184 -19.03 0.79 9.14
C PRO A 184 -20.27 0.52 8.28
N THR A 185 -20.79 1.54 7.60
CA THR A 185 -22.00 1.43 6.77
C THR A 185 -21.73 0.94 5.36
N LEU A 186 -20.46 0.78 4.96
CA LEU A 186 -20.11 0.27 3.64
C LEU A 186 -20.51 -1.21 3.50
N PRO A 187 -21.20 -1.59 2.42
CA PRO A 187 -21.66 -2.95 2.21
C PRO A 187 -20.58 -3.88 1.65
N VAL A 188 -19.43 -3.93 2.34
CA VAL A 188 -18.23 -4.68 1.95
C VAL A 188 -17.76 -5.60 3.08
N ALA A 189 -16.90 -6.56 2.76
CA ALA A 189 -16.27 -7.43 3.76
C ALA A 189 -15.12 -6.72 4.51
N GLY A 190 -14.55 -5.68 3.92
CA GLY A 190 -13.44 -4.89 4.49
C GLY A 190 -12.49 -4.37 3.43
N THR A 191 -11.30 -3.96 3.87
CA THR A 191 -10.19 -3.51 3.01
C THR A 191 -9.40 -4.68 2.43
N THR A 192 -8.46 -4.37 1.53
CA THR A 192 -7.45 -5.31 0.99
C THR A 192 -6.29 -5.58 1.95
N GLY A 193 -6.27 -4.98 3.15
CA GLY A 193 -5.40 -5.39 4.25
C GLY A 193 -4.10 -4.64 4.42
N TYR A 194 -3.93 -3.45 3.85
CA TYR A 194 -2.75 -2.62 4.11
C TYR A 194 -2.68 -2.11 5.56
N ASP A 195 -3.82 -1.92 6.21
CA ASP A 195 -3.93 -1.66 7.65
C ASP A 195 -3.35 -2.81 8.48
N ALA A 196 -3.74 -4.06 8.17
CA ALA A 196 -3.19 -5.24 8.83
C ALA A 196 -1.69 -5.41 8.57
N LEU A 197 -1.23 -5.14 7.33
CA LEU A 197 0.19 -5.18 6.96
C LEU A 197 1.01 -4.24 7.85
N ARG A 198 0.56 -2.98 8.02
CA ARG A 198 1.20 -1.99 8.88
C ARG A 198 1.25 -2.45 10.34
N GLU A 199 0.15 -2.96 10.88
CA GLU A 199 0.05 -3.42 12.26
C GLU A 199 0.95 -4.62 12.54
N ILE A 200 0.94 -5.61 11.65
CA ILE A 200 1.77 -6.81 11.77
C ILE A 200 3.26 -6.45 11.61
N GLY A 201 3.61 -5.69 10.58
CA GLY A 201 5.01 -5.27 10.36
C GLY A 201 5.53 -4.42 11.51
N GLY A 202 4.75 -3.45 11.97
CA GLY A 202 5.11 -2.54 13.05
C GLY A 202 5.33 -3.23 14.40
N LEU A 203 4.69 -4.38 14.63
CA LEU A 203 4.86 -5.17 15.86
C LEU A 203 6.31 -5.66 16.05
N PHE A 204 7.06 -5.87 14.97
CA PHE A 204 8.44 -6.36 14.99
C PHE A 204 9.49 -5.25 15.01
N ILE A 205 9.07 -3.99 14.89
CA ILE A 205 9.97 -2.83 14.99
C ILE A 205 10.23 -2.51 16.47
N ASP A 206 11.50 -2.46 16.85
CA ASP A 206 11.88 -2.10 18.21
C ASP A 206 11.81 -0.57 18.39
N PRO A 207 10.89 -0.06 19.24
CA PRO A 207 10.69 1.37 19.39
C PRO A 207 11.92 2.09 19.97
N SER A 208 12.83 1.39 20.64
CA SER A 208 14.06 1.98 21.17
C SER A 208 15.07 2.35 20.08
N GLY A 209 14.91 1.82 18.86
CA GLY A 209 15.70 2.21 17.69
C GLY A 209 15.32 3.59 17.13
N ALA A 210 14.17 4.15 17.51
CA ALA A 210 13.67 5.40 16.93
C ALA A 210 14.68 6.56 17.05
N GLY A 211 15.10 6.89 18.28
CA GLY A 211 16.03 8.01 18.52
C GLY A 211 17.36 7.84 17.81
N PRO A 212 18.08 6.71 17.99
CA PRO A 212 19.36 6.51 17.31
C PRO A 212 19.28 6.51 15.78
N LEU A 213 18.22 5.92 15.17
CA LEU A 213 18.04 5.93 13.72
C LEU A 213 17.64 7.31 13.20
N THR A 214 16.89 8.10 14.00
CA THR A 214 16.64 9.51 13.70
C THR A 214 17.94 10.29 13.67
N ALA A 215 18.79 10.16 14.71
CA ALA A 215 20.08 10.84 14.76
C ALA A 215 21.01 10.45 13.59
N LEU A 216 21.01 9.18 13.19
CA LEU A 216 21.75 8.74 12.00
C LEU A 216 21.21 9.41 10.74
N PHE A 217 19.90 9.51 10.56
CA PHE A 217 19.29 10.17 9.40
C PHE A 217 19.59 11.68 9.43
N GLU A 218 19.54 12.34 10.59
CA GLU A 218 19.91 13.75 10.75
C GLU A 218 21.38 14.02 10.42
N SER A 219 22.27 13.05 10.67
CA SER A 219 23.69 13.17 10.30
C SER A 219 23.91 13.25 8.78
N SER A 220 22.92 12.89 7.98
CA SER A 220 22.91 13.08 6.51
C SER A 220 22.52 14.50 6.08
N GLY A 221 22.29 15.42 7.01
CA GLY A 221 21.94 16.82 6.74
C GLY A 221 20.44 17.09 6.70
N VAL A 222 19.61 16.12 7.08
CA VAL A 222 18.15 16.25 7.17
C VAL A 222 17.77 16.67 8.58
N ASP A 223 16.90 17.68 8.73
CA ASP A 223 16.25 17.99 10.00
C ASP A 223 14.96 17.16 10.10
N TYR A 224 14.95 16.18 11.01
CA TYR A 224 13.79 15.29 11.14
C TYR A 224 12.57 15.98 11.74
N ASP A 225 12.74 17.00 12.56
CA ASP A 225 11.64 17.81 13.11
C ASP A 225 10.91 18.59 12.01
N GLU A 226 11.55 18.81 10.86
CA GLU A 226 10.98 19.43 9.67
C GLU A 226 10.17 18.45 8.77
N MET A 227 10.22 17.13 9.03
CA MET A 227 9.55 16.13 8.19
C MET A 227 8.03 16.33 8.09
N PRO A 228 7.28 16.68 9.16
CA PRO A 228 5.87 16.99 9.04
C PRO A 228 5.59 18.20 8.13
N GLN A 229 6.43 19.23 8.20
CA GLN A 229 6.34 20.41 7.33
C GLN A 229 6.72 20.06 5.89
N LEU A 230 7.72 19.19 5.70
CA LEU A 230 8.08 18.67 4.38
C LEU A 230 6.90 17.91 3.76
N ALA A 231 6.24 17.03 4.51
CA ALA A 231 5.06 16.30 4.05
C ALA A 231 3.95 17.25 3.59
N ARG A 232 3.65 18.30 4.36
CA ARG A 232 2.68 19.33 3.99
C ARG A 232 3.09 20.07 2.71
N ARG A 233 4.36 20.50 2.61
CA ARG A 233 4.89 21.18 1.40
C ARG A 233 4.79 20.28 0.17
N LEU A 234 5.13 19.00 0.28
CA LEU A 234 5.05 18.04 -0.81
C LEU A 234 3.60 17.84 -1.25
N LYS A 235 2.66 17.76 -0.30
CA LYS A 235 1.25 17.60 -0.60
C LYS A 235 0.65 18.85 -1.25
N ALA A 236 0.97 20.04 -0.75
CA ALA A 236 0.59 21.30 -1.40
C ALA A 236 1.17 21.43 -2.82
N ARG A 237 2.45 21.06 -3.00
CA ARG A 237 3.11 21.03 -4.30
C ARG A 237 2.48 20.00 -5.26
N ALA A 238 2.10 18.83 -4.78
CA ALA A 238 1.40 17.85 -5.60
C ALA A 238 0.06 18.43 -6.14
N VAL A 239 -0.68 19.20 -5.32
CA VAL A 239 -1.90 19.89 -5.73
C VAL A 239 -1.63 20.96 -6.79
N THR A 240 -0.60 21.80 -6.59
CA THR A 240 -0.35 22.96 -7.48
C THR A 240 0.33 22.57 -8.78
N ASP A 241 1.26 21.63 -8.76
CA ASP A 241 2.13 21.28 -9.88
C ASP A 241 1.58 20.05 -10.63
N THR A 242 1.62 18.89 -9.96
CA THR A 242 1.28 17.60 -10.59
C THR A 242 -0.21 17.52 -10.97
N LEU A 243 -1.08 18.07 -10.10
CA LEU A 243 -2.54 18.06 -10.22
C LEU A 243 -3.11 19.45 -10.53
N GLY A 244 -2.29 20.32 -11.12
CA GLY A 244 -2.68 21.71 -11.42
C GLY A 244 -3.92 21.83 -12.32
N SER A 245 -4.13 20.89 -13.24
CA SER A 245 -5.32 20.86 -14.10
C SER A 245 -6.60 20.57 -13.29
N GLU A 246 -6.53 19.62 -12.36
CA GLU A 246 -7.62 19.26 -11.45
C GLU A 246 -7.91 20.41 -10.47
N LEU A 247 -6.86 21.07 -9.95
CA LEU A 247 -7.00 22.28 -9.13
C LEU A 247 -7.68 23.41 -9.88
N ALA A 248 -7.25 23.69 -11.11
CA ALA A 248 -7.85 24.73 -11.96
C ALA A 248 -9.34 24.45 -12.25
N ARG A 249 -9.69 23.18 -12.46
CA ARG A 249 -11.08 22.77 -12.64
C ARG A 249 -11.90 22.96 -11.36
N LEU A 250 -11.37 22.58 -10.19
CA LEU A 250 -12.01 22.82 -8.90
C LEU A 250 -12.20 24.32 -8.65
N HIS A 251 -11.18 25.14 -8.93
CA HIS A 251 -11.29 26.61 -8.82
C HIS A 251 -12.47 27.14 -9.64
N ARG A 252 -12.56 26.80 -10.94
CA ARG A 252 -13.70 27.21 -11.78
C ARG A 252 -15.06 26.76 -11.21
N THR A 253 -15.11 25.55 -10.63
CA THR A 253 -16.31 25.01 -10.01
C THR A 253 -16.72 25.80 -8.76
N ILE A 254 -15.76 26.20 -7.93
CA ILE A 254 -15.97 27.06 -6.75
C ILE A 254 -16.49 28.44 -7.18
N VAL A 255 -15.88 29.06 -8.18
CA VAL A 255 -16.30 30.38 -8.71
C VAL A 255 -17.72 30.30 -9.28
N ALA A 256 -18.02 29.23 -10.03
CA ALA A 256 -19.38 29.04 -10.58
C ALA A 256 -20.44 28.84 -9.47
N ALA A 257 -20.10 28.19 -8.38
CA ALA A 257 -21.01 27.96 -7.26
C ALA A 257 -21.28 29.20 -6.40
N THR A 258 -20.25 30.04 -6.23
CA THR A 258 -20.32 31.20 -5.30
C THR A 258 -20.48 32.55 -5.98
N GLY A 259 -20.13 32.64 -7.28
CA GLY A 259 -20.04 33.91 -8.01
C GLY A 259 -18.84 34.76 -7.59
N VAL A 260 -17.94 34.27 -6.76
CA VAL A 260 -16.78 34.99 -6.22
C VAL A 260 -15.49 34.37 -6.70
N ASP A 261 -14.64 35.16 -7.36
CA ASP A 261 -13.28 34.81 -7.74
C ASP A 261 -12.30 35.53 -6.80
N HIS A 262 -11.47 34.77 -6.09
CA HIS A 262 -10.45 35.30 -5.20
C HIS A 262 -9.08 34.74 -5.61
N PRO A 263 -8.04 35.58 -5.75
CA PRO A 263 -6.73 35.16 -6.29
C PRO A 263 -6.04 34.05 -5.44
N ASP A 264 -6.33 34.00 -4.14
CA ASP A 264 -5.76 32.99 -3.24
C ASP A 264 -6.58 31.69 -3.16
N LEU A 265 -7.68 31.50 -3.90
CA LEU A 265 -8.46 30.26 -3.87
C LEU A 265 -7.61 29.02 -4.18
N PRO A 266 -6.78 28.98 -5.24
CA PRO A 266 -5.95 27.82 -5.53
C PRO A 266 -4.93 27.51 -4.40
N ARG A 267 -4.29 28.55 -3.86
CA ARG A 267 -3.37 28.43 -2.70
C ARG A 267 -4.11 27.90 -1.48
N THR A 268 -5.28 28.42 -1.20
CA THR A 268 -6.07 28.00 -0.03
C THR A 268 -6.52 26.55 -0.14
N VAL A 269 -6.94 26.08 -1.32
CA VAL A 269 -7.26 24.68 -1.58
C VAL A 269 -6.03 23.80 -1.29
N ALA A 270 -4.85 24.17 -1.81
CA ALA A 270 -3.62 23.42 -1.59
C ALA A 270 -3.22 23.35 -0.11
N GLU A 271 -3.35 24.46 0.63
CA GLU A 271 -3.05 24.54 2.06
C GLU A 271 -4.02 23.70 2.91
N VAL A 272 -5.31 23.72 2.57
CA VAL A 272 -6.32 22.86 3.24
C VAL A 272 -6.01 21.39 2.98
N ILE A 273 -5.84 20.99 1.71
CA ILE A 273 -5.57 19.59 1.37
C ILE A 273 -4.27 19.11 2.03
N SER A 274 -3.26 19.97 2.15
CA SER A 274 -1.99 19.61 2.81
C SER A 274 -2.15 19.19 4.28
N ARG A 275 -3.25 19.60 4.94
CA ARG A 275 -3.57 19.29 6.35
C ARG A 275 -4.58 18.16 6.52
N VAL A 276 -5.22 17.73 5.45
CA VAL A 276 -6.08 16.53 5.48
C VAL A 276 -5.18 15.29 5.51
N HIS A 277 -5.27 14.47 6.55
CA HIS A 277 -4.39 13.31 6.78
C HIS A 277 -4.92 11.99 6.21
N VAL A 278 -6.13 12.00 5.61
CA VAL A 278 -6.77 10.84 4.98
C VAL A 278 -6.85 11.02 3.46
N TYR A 279 -7.11 9.94 2.73
CA TYR A 279 -7.34 10.01 1.28
C TYR A 279 -8.63 10.75 0.94
N ARG A 280 -9.67 10.55 1.76
CA ARG A 280 -11.01 11.08 1.54
C ARG A 280 -11.69 11.36 2.88
N SER A 281 -12.25 12.56 3.05
CA SER A 281 -12.80 13.05 4.32
C SER A 281 -14.32 13.13 4.39
N ASP A 282 -15.06 12.73 3.34
CA ASP A 282 -16.52 12.84 3.26
C ASP A 282 -17.29 11.60 3.73
N TYR A 283 -16.60 10.62 4.33
CA TYR A 283 -17.27 9.56 5.08
C TYR A 283 -17.80 10.09 6.42
N LEU A 284 -18.94 9.56 6.86
CA LEU A 284 -19.60 10.03 8.09
C LEU A 284 -18.68 9.91 9.31
N SER A 285 -17.92 8.83 9.40
CA SER A 285 -16.93 8.60 10.46
C SER A 285 -15.77 9.61 10.47
N LEU A 286 -15.57 10.38 9.39
CA LEU A 286 -14.49 11.34 9.19
C LEU A 286 -14.99 12.81 9.13
N SER A 287 -16.19 13.07 9.60
CA SER A 287 -16.85 14.39 9.49
C SER A 287 -16.10 15.55 10.15
N LEU A 288 -15.17 15.29 11.05
CA LEU A 288 -14.35 16.32 11.70
C LEU A 288 -13.04 16.63 10.97
N VAL A 289 -12.58 15.78 10.06
CA VAL A 289 -11.26 15.92 9.41
C VAL A 289 -11.13 17.24 8.63
N LEU A 290 -12.13 17.58 7.82
CA LEU A 290 -12.08 18.82 7.03
C LEU A 290 -12.25 20.08 7.90
N PRO A 291 -13.17 20.16 8.90
CA PRO A 291 -13.20 21.23 9.87
C PRO A 291 -11.88 21.46 10.64
N GLU A 292 -11.21 20.38 11.04
CA GLU A 292 -9.90 20.46 11.70
C GLU A 292 -8.83 21.03 10.75
N ALA A 293 -8.76 20.56 9.50
CA ALA A 293 -7.86 21.10 8.49
C ALA A 293 -8.11 22.59 8.23
N TYR A 294 -9.38 23.04 8.28
CA TYR A 294 -9.73 24.47 8.17
C TYR A 294 -9.20 25.28 9.36
N ALA A 295 -9.43 24.79 10.58
CA ALA A 295 -8.96 25.45 11.79
C ALA A 295 -7.43 25.57 11.81
N GLU A 296 -6.71 24.52 11.46
CA GLU A 296 -5.25 24.53 11.34
C GLU A 296 -4.76 25.51 10.24
N THR A 297 -5.47 25.57 9.10
CA THR A 297 -5.13 26.49 8.01
C THR A 297 -5.24 27.92 8.48
N ILE A 298 -6.35 28.31 9.13
CA ILE A 298 -6.54 29.69 9.63
C ILE A 298 -5.54 30.00 10.75
N ALA A 299 -5.24 29.05 11.63
CA ALA A 299 -4.27 29.27 12.70
C ALA A 299 -2.86 29.52 12.16
N ALA A 300 -2.47 28.82 11.10
CA ALA A 300 -1.16 28.98 10.48
C ALA A 300 -1.09 30.17 9.50
N LEU A 301 -2.16 30.45 8.77
CA LEU A 301 -2.25 31.42 7.66
C LEU A 301 -3.54 32.24 7.79
N PRO A 302 -3.62 33.16 8.76
CA PRO A 302 -4.86 33.94 9.02
C PRO A 302 -5.34 34.76 7.81
N GLU A 303 -4.43 35.13 6.90
CA GLU A 303 -4.76 35.86 5.67
C GLU A 303 -5.62 35.04 4.70
N LEU A 304 -5.69 33.73 4.85
CA LEU A 304 -6.52 32.86 4.01
C LEU A 304 -7.95 32.67 4.53
N ALA A 305 -8.36 33.39 5.59
CA ALA A 305 -9.69 33.24 6.18
C ALA A 305 -10.84 33.58 5.19
N GLU A 306 -10.67 34.63 4.36
CA GLU A 306 -11.68 35.01 3.37
C GLU A 306 -11.82 33.98 2.25
N PRO A 307 -10.76 33.57 1.53
CA PRO A 307 -10.88 32.54 0.50
C PRO A 307 -11.31 31.18 1.06
N LEU A 308 -10.97 30.85 2.32
CA LEU A 308 -11.45 29.64 2.96
C LEU A 308 -12.98 29.66 3.20
N ALA A 309 -13.53 30.82 3.58
CA ALA A 309 -14.98 30.98 3.72
C ALA A 309 -15.70 30.79 2.37
N ILE A 310 -15.11 31.26 1.26
CA ILE A 310 -15.64 31.06 -0.10
C ILE A 310 -15.63 29.55 -0.45
N ILE A 311 -14.52 28.84 -0.17
CA ILE A 311 -14.41 27.38 -0.37
C ILE A 311 -15.49 26.67 0.43
N SER A 312 -15.61 26.95 1.74
CA SER A 312 -16.59 26.33 2.61
C SER A 312 -18.03 26.54 2.11
N ALA A 313 -18.36 27.73 1.64
CA ALA A 313 -19.66 28.00 1.03
C ALA A 313 -19.90 27.19 -0.26
N ALA A 314 -18.89 27.09 -1.13
CA ALA A 314 -18.96 26.29 -2.35
C ALA A 314 -19.20 24.80 -2.04
N LEU A 315 -18.49 24.24 -1.07
CA LEU A 315 -18.63 22.81 -0.70
C LEU A 315 -19.99 22.49 -0.08
N THR A 316 -20.65 23.48 0.53
CA THR A 316 -21.98 23.31 1.12
C THR A 316 -23.10 23.44 0.08
N THR A 317 -22.88 24.20 -1.00
CA THR A 317 -23.90 24.53 -2.00
C THR A 317 -23.75 23.79 -3.33
N SER A 318 -22.61 23.13 -3.57
CA SER A 318 -22.26 22.47 -4.83
C SER A 318 -21.65 21.11 -4.62
N ASP A 319 -22.40 20.05 -4.93
CA ASP A 319 -21.89 18.67 -4.90
C ASP A 319 -20.66 18.52 -5.80
N ALA A 320 -20.62 19.19 -6.95
CA ALA A 320 -19.49 19.15 -7.86
C ALA A 320 -18.21 19.70 -7.21
N SER A 321 -18.29 20.78 -6.42
CA SER A 321 -17.13 21.32 -5.68
C SER A 321 -16.67 20.35 -4.60
N ALA A 322 -17.60 19.78 -3.84
CA ALA A 322 -17.29 18.82 -2.78
C ALA A 322 -16.61 17.56 -3.34
N VAL A 323 -17.19 16.96 -4.36
CA VAL A 323 -16.64 15.75 -5.02
C VAL A 323 -15.22 15.99 -5.54
N ARG A 324 -15.00 17.12 -6.26
CA ARG A 324 -13.68 17.42 -6.83
C ARG A 324 -12.62 17.67 -5.77
N LEU A 325 -12.98 18.28 -4.64
CA LEU A 325 -12.06 18.44 -3.52
C LEU A 325 -11.60 17.07 -3.00
N GLN A 326 -12.53 16.12 -2.81
CA GLN A 326 -12.21 14.79 -2.30
C GLN A 326 -11.33 14.00 -3.28
N GLN A 327 -11.65 14.04 -4.57
CA GLN A 327 -10.85 13.40 -5.61
C GLN A 327 -9.44 13.98 -5.69
N LEU A 328 -9.30 15.30 -5.58
CA LEU A 328 -8.01 15.98 -5.56
C LEU A 328 -7.21 15.64 -4.29
N CYS A 329 -7.89 15.54 -3.14
CA CYS A 329 -7.26 15.17 -1.87
C CYS A 329 -6.65 13.76 -1.92
N GLY A 330 -7.39 12.78 -2.43
CA GLY A 330 -6.90 11.40 -2.59
C GLY A 330 -5.68 11.33 -3.51
N ALA A 331 -5.77 11.96 -4.68
CA ALA A 331 -4.67 12.00 -5.64
C ALA A 331 -3.43 12.70 -5.07
N ALA A 332 -3.60 13.83 -4.36
CA ALA A 332 -2.50 14.56 -3.73
C ALA A 332 -1.83 13.72 -2.61
N THR A 333 -2.61 12.96 -1.83
CA THR A 333 -2.07 12.08 -0.79
C THR A 333 -1.18 10.99 -1.39
N ALA A 334 -1.67 10.26 -2.41
CA ALA A 334 -0.88 9.24 -3.10
C ALA A 334 0.43 9.81 -3.66
N LYS A 335 0.35 10.92 -4.41
CA LYS A 335 1.50 11.52 -5.09
C LYS A 335 2.53 12.14 -4.15
N SER A 336 2.12 12.68 -3.01
CA SER A 336 3.03 13.32 -2.08
C SER A 336 3.63 12.38 -1.04
N MET A 337 2.83 11.44 -0.53
CA MET A 337 3.25 10.54 0.53
C MET A 337 3.91 9.29 -0.05
N GLU A 338 3.14 8.48 -0.78
CA GLU A 338 3.59 7.17 -1.22
C GLU A 338 4.59 7.22 -2.37
N ASP A 339 4.39 8.16 -3.31
CA ASP A 339 5.25 8.31 -4.48
C ASP A 339 6.35 9.36 -4.30
N CYS A 340 6.47 10.03 -3.13
CA CYS A 340 7.53 11.01 -2.90
C CYS A 340 8.15 10.88 -1.49
N LEU A 341 7.38 11.15 -0.42
CA LEU A 341 7.94 11.17 0.94
C LEU A 341 8.56 9.83 1.33
N PHE A 342 7.94 8.71 0.96
CA PHE A 342 8.44 7.36 1.24
C PHE A 342 9.79 7.04 0.56
N TYR A 343 10.21 7.84 -0.40
CA TYR A 343 11.54 7.76 -1.02
C TYR A 343 12.53 8.79 -0.46
N ARG A 344 12.09 9.65 0.48
CA ARG A 344 12.92 10.64 1.16
C ARG A 344 13.21 10.29 2.62
N ASP A 345 12.28 9.66 3.32
CA ASP A 345 12.51 9.25 4.71
C ASP A 345 13.42 8.02 4.75
N ALA A 346 14.68 8.22 5.17
CA ALA A 346 15.67 7.17 5.31
C ALA A 346 15.90 6.75 6.77
N ARG A 347 15.02 7.15 7.70
CA ARG A 347 15.14 6.76 9.11
C ARG A 347 15.07 5.24 9.28
N LEU A 348 14.00 4.61 8.77
CA LEU A 348 13.85 3.15 8.70
C LEU A 348 12.89 2.81 7.55
N VAL A 349 13.44 2.47 6.39
CA VAL A 349 12.66 2.37 5.16
C VAL A 349 11.64 1.23 5.12
N SER A 350 11.70 0.26 6.06
CA SER A 350 10.65 -0.76 6.21
C SER A 350 9.31 -0.18 6.67
N LEU A 351 9.29 1.04 7.24
CA LEU A 351 8.06 1.75 7.63
C LEU A 351 7.44 2.52 6.47
N ASN A 352 8.19 2.75 5.38
CA ASN A 352 7.75 3.47 4.19
C ASN A 352 6.99 2.51 3.27
N GLU A 353 5.76 2.21 3.62
CA GLU A 353 4.94 1.22 2.91
C GLU A 353 3.51 1.74 2.71
N VAL A 354 2.79 1.21 1.73
CA VAL A 354 1.40 1.57 1.45
C VAL A 354 0.56 1.46 2.74
N GLY A 355 -0.17 2.52 3.07
CA GLY A 355 -0.91 2.63 4.32
C GLY A 355 -0.03 2.83 5.57
N GLY A 356 1.28 3.00 5.40
CA GLY A 356 2.22 3.30 6.48
C GLY A 356 2.28 4.79 6.82
N GLU A 357 2.80 5.07 8.01
CA GLU A 357 3.15 6.41 8.47
C GLU A 357 4.56 6.36 9.07
N PRO A 358 5.61 6.79 8.33
CA PRO A 358 7.00 6.67 8.79
C PRO A 358 7.26 7.32 10.15
N ALA A 359 6.53 8.37 10.49
CA ALA A 359 6.63 9.04 11.79
C ALA A 359 6.26 8.13 12.96
N ARG A 360 5.36 7.17 12.74
CA ARG A 360 4.92 6.19 13.75
C ARG A 360 5.86 5.00 13.80
N PHE A 361 6.78 5.04 14.75
CA PHE A 361 7.87 4.06 14.85
C PHE A 361 7.45 2.80 15.62
N GLY A 362 6.84 1.84 14.89
CA GLY A 362 6.42 0.56 15.43
C GLY A 362 5.00 0.53 16.00
N VAL A 363 4.59 -0.66 16.45
CA VAL A 363 3.29 -0.96 17.05
C VAL A 363 3.51 -1.72 18.35
N SER A 364 2.86 -1.30 19.43
CA SER A 364 2.93 -2.01 20.71
C SER A 364 2.10 -3.30 20.69
N VAL A 365 2.41 -4.25 21.59
CA VAL A 365 1.61 -5.48 21.75
C VAL A 365 0.17 -5.17 22.13
N ALA A 366 -0.04 -4.18 23.01
CA ALA A 366 -1.38 -3.76 23.41
C ALA A 366 -2.19 -3.20 22.24
N GLU A 367 -1.59 -2.31 21.46
CA GLU A 367 -2.22 -1.74 20.28
C GLU A 367 -2.54 -2.83 19.23
N PHE A 368 -1.60 -3.73 18.96
CA PHE A 368 -1.84 -4.85 18.04
C PHE A 368 -3.07 -5.68 18.47
N HIS A 369 -3.18 -6.02 19.76
CA HIS A 369 -4.33 -6.77 20.28
C HIS A 369 -5.64 -5.97 20.19
N GLU A 370 -5.61 -4.68 20.45
CA GLU A 370 -6.78 -3.79 20.30
C GLU A 370 -7.28 -3.74 18.86
N ARG A 371 -6.36 -3.53 17.91
CA ARG A 371 -6.66 -3.51 16.47
C ARG A 371 -7.20 -4.87 15.99
N ALA A 372 -6.57 -5.96 16.37
CA ALA A 372 -7.03 -7.31 16.03
C ALA A 372 -8.42 -7.62 16.62
N THR A 373 -8.68 -7.20 17.85
CA THR A 373 -10.02 -7.32 18.50
C THR A 373 -11.07 -6.52 17.74
N THR A 374 -10.74 -5.30 17.33
CA THR A 374 -11.63 -4.43 16.56
C THR A 374 -11.93 -5.05 15.19
N ARG A 375 -10.91 -5.57 14.51
CA ARG A 375 -11.08 -6.27 13.22
C ARG A 375 -11.95 -7.52 13.37
N ALA A 376 -11.76 -8.32 14.42
CA ALA A 376 -12.59 -9.50 14.70
C ALA A 376 -14.08 -9.13 14.85
N ARG A 377 -14.37 -7.98 15.43
CA ARG A 377 -15.74 -7.52 15.71
C ARG A 377 -16.41 -6.86 14.51
N LEU A 378 -15.69 -6.00 13.78
CA LEU A 378 -16.28 -5.13 12.75
C LEU A 378 -16.06 -5.66 11.34
N TRP A 379 -14.89 -6.26 11.08
CA TRP A 379 -14.46 -6.67 9.75
C TRP A 379 -13.81 -8.05 9.75
N PRO A 380 -14.51 -9.10 10.24
CA PRO A 380 -13.93 -10.45 10.40
C PRO A 380 -13.54 -11.10 9.08
N GLN A 381 -14.04 -10.60 7.96
CA GLN A 381 -13.75 -11.08 6.62
C GLN A 381 -12.93 -10.09 5.77
N ALA A 382 -12.36 -9.01 6.35
CA ALA A 382 -11.42 -8.16 5.64
C ALA A 382 -10.18 -8.95 5.21
N MET A 383 -9.52 -8.56 4.12
CA MET A 383 -8.24 -9.17 3.77
C MET A 383 -7.14 -8.79 4.77
N VAL A 384 -6.14 -9.66 4.84
CA VAL A 384 -4.90 -9.45 5.57
C VAL A 384 -3.76 -9.69 4.61
N ALA A 385 -3.05 -8.65 4.20
CA ALA A 385 -1.92 -8.72 3.29
C ALA A 385 -0.58 -8.56 4.03
N LEU A 386 0.50 -9.07 3.44
CA LEU A 386 1.88 -8.73 3.78
C LEU A 386 2.64 -8.21 2.56
N SER A 387 2.48 -8.83 1.40
CA SER A 387 2.99 -8.35 0.12
C SER A 387 1.85 -8.22 -0.86
N THR A 388 1.93 -7.25 -1.75
CA THR A 388 1.02 -7.07 -2.88
C THR A 388 1.81 -6.61 -4.11
N HIS A 389 1.13 -6.42 -5.24
CA HIS A 389 1.72 -5.82 -6.42
C HIS A 389 2.07 -4.32 -6.26
N ASP A 390 1.55 -3.65 -5.21
CA ASP A 390 1.76 -2.22 -4.94
C ASP A 390 2.68 -1.95 -3.75
N THR A 391 3.03 -2.98 -2.96
CA THR A 391 3.96 -2.79 -1.84
C THR A 391 5.32 -2.30 -2.32
N LYS A 392 5.88 -1.33 -1.61
CA LYS A 392 7.19 -0.74 -1.92
C LYS A 392 8.33 -1.76 -1.77
N ARG A 393 8.13 -2.78 -0.94
CA ARG A 393 9.05 -3.91 -0.69
C ARG A 393 8.29 -5.18 -0.37
N GLY A 394 8.87 -6.33 -0.69
CA GLY A 394 8.37 -7.63 -0.24
C GLY A 394 8.42 -7.78 1.29
N GLU A 395 7.59 -8.67 1.82
CA GLU A 395 7.44 -8.89 3.27
C GLU A 395 8.75 -9.27 3.96
N ASP A 396 9.57 -10.11 3.31
CA ASP A 396 10.84 -10.59 3.88
C ASP A 396 11.93 -9.50 3.81
N VAL A 397 11.89 -8.64 2.79
CA VAL A 397 12.77 -7.46 2.68
C VAL A 397 12.45 -6.48 3.81
N ARG A 398 11.17 -6.22 4.08
CA ARG A 398 10.77 -5.35 5.21
C ARG A 398 11.16 -5.96 6.55
N ALA A 399 10.96 -7.26 6.75
CA ALA A 399 11.37 -7.94 7.97
C ALA A 399 12.89 -7.81 8.21
N ARG A 400 13.69 -7.99 7.15
CA ARG A 400 15.15 -7.87 7.23
C ARG A 400 15.59 -6.45 7.57
N ILE A 401 15.04 -5.43 6.92
CA ILE A 401 15.34 -4.02 7.22
C ILE A 401 14.85 -3.67 8.63
N GLY A 402 13.69 -4.17 9.05
CA GLY A 402 13.10 -3.93 10.36
C GLY A 402 14.01 -4.33 11.53
N VAL A 403 14.82 -5.39 11.37
CA VAL A 403 15.79 -5.84 12.39
C VAL A 403 16.83 -4.74 12.73
N LEU A 404 17.11 -3.81 11.81
CA LEU A 404 18.02 -2.69 12.08
C LEU A 404 17.54 -1.82 13.25
N SER A 405 16.24 -1.79 13.52
CA SER A 405 15.68 -1.10 14.70
C SER A 405 16.19 -1.67 16.04
N GLN A 406 16.59 -2.95 16.07
CA GLN A 406 17.10 -3.62 17.26
C GLN A 406 18.62 -3.40 17.45
N VAL A 407 19.34 -2.95 16.40
CA VAL A 407 20.81 -2.79 16.37
C VAL A 407 21.25 -1.43 15.80
N PRO A 408 20.60 -0.30 16.19
CA PRO A 408 20.82 0.97 15.53
C PRO A 408 22.28 1.46 15.61
N SER A 409 22.96 1.28 16.74
CA SER A 409 24.36 1.69 16.89
C SER A 409 25.32 0.84 16.05
N LEU A 410 25.00 -0.45 15.86
CA LEU A 410 25.79 -1.29 14.97
C LEU A 410 25.60 -0.86 13.51
N TRP A 411 24.35 -0.57 13.11
CA TRP A 411 24.02 -0.07 11.78
C TRP A 411 24.73 1.26 11.50
N GLU A 412 24.66 2.19 12.43
CA GLU A 412 25.36 3.49 12.36
C GLU A 412 26.88 3.32 12.13
N GLN A 413 27.54 2.43 12.88
CA GLN A 413 28.97 2.16 12.72
C GLN A 413 29.31 1.69 11.30
N TYR A 414 28.50 0.76 10.74
CA TYR A 414 28.71 0.28 9.38
C TYR A 414 28.45 1.38 8.34
N VAL A 415 27.33 2.09 8.43
CA VAL A 415 27.00 3.18 7.49
C VAL A 415 28.08 4.24 7.47
N ASN A 416 28.53 4.71 8.64
CA ASN A 416 29.59 5.73 8.75
C ASN A 416 30.90 5.24 8.12
N ALA A 417 31.29 3.99 8.36
CA ALA A 417 32.50 3.42 7.78
C ALA A 417 32.38 3.24 6.25
N TRP A 418 31.22 2.85 5.76
CA TRP A 418 30.96 2.67 4.33
C TRP A 418 30.93 4.00 3.57
N GLN A 419 30.25 5.01 4.13
CA GLN A 419 30.19 6.35 3.52
C GLN A 419 31.55 7.07 3.52
N GLN A 420 32.39 6.84 4.54
CA GLN A 420 33.76 7.37 4.54
C GLN A 420 34.63 6.73 3.46
N ARG A 421 34.38 5.48 3.13
CA ARG A 421 35.18 4.72 2.16
C ARG A 421 34.67 4.89 0.73
N THR A 422 33.36 4.93 0.58
CA THR A 422 32.64 5.03 -0.69
C THR A 422 31.51 6.04 -0.51
N ALA A 423 31.87 7.33 -0.62
CA ALA A 423 30.91 8.40 -0.38
C ALA A 423 29.78 8.37 -1.43
N PRO A 424 28.49 8.37 -1.00
CA PRO A 424 27.39 8.54 -1.93
C PRO A 424 27.34 9.95 -2.51
N PRO A 425 26.71 10.16 -3.68
CA PRO A 425 26.49 11.50 -4.24
C PRO A 425 25.69 12.42 -3.32
N ASP A 426 24.76 11.86 -2.57
CA ASP A 426 23.98 12.51 -1.52
C ASP A 426 23.84 11.55 -0.32
N ALA A 427 24.07 12.06 0.89
CA ALA A 427 24.16 11.22 2.09
C ALA A 427 22.79 10.59 2.46
N ALA A 428 21.69 11.32 2.32
CA ALA A 428 20.35 10.82 2.61
C ALA A 428 19.92 9.76 1.61
N THR A 429 20.16 10.00 0.32
CA THR A 429 19.96 9.02 -0.77
C THR A 429 20.81 7.76 -0.53
N GLY A 430 22.05 7.92 -0.14
CA GLY A 430 22.94 6.81 0.19
C GLY A 430 22.42 5.96 1.35
N LEU A 431 21.97 6.59 2.45
CA LEU A 431 21.37 5.89 3.59
C LEU A 431 20.09 5.13 3.21
N PHE A 432 19.25 5.74 2.39
CA PHE A 432 18.03 5.11 1.86
C PHE A 432 18.36 3.86 1.03
N LEU A 433 19.28 3.99 0.08
CA LEU A 433 19.66 2.89 -0.82
C LEU A 433 20.40 1.77 -0.08
N LEU A 434 21.28 2.09 0.90
CA LEU A 434 21.97 1.07 1.71
C LEU A 434 21.01 0.16 2.48
N GLN A 435 19.91 0.69 3.04
CA GLN A 435 18.91 -0.13 3.70
C GLN A 435 18.19 -1.05 2.71
N ASN A 436 17.87 -0.57 1.51
CA ASN A 436 17.24 -1.40 0.47
C ASN A 436 18.20 -2.46 -0.06
N MET A 437 19.47 -2.12 -0.28
CA MET A 437 20.50 -3.09 -0.65
C MET A 437 20.67 -4.16 0.44
N PHE A 438 20.75 -3.77 1.71
CA PHE A 438 20.79 -4.72 2.84
C PHE A 438 19.55 -5.65 2.84
N GLY A 439 18.37 -5.10 2.55
CA GLY A 439 17.12 -5.85 2.50
C GLY A 439 17.10 -6.98 1.47
N VAL A 440 17.76 -6.80 0.33
CA VAL A 440 17.81 -7.78 -0.78
C VAL A 440 19.16 -8.48 -0.91
N TRP A 441 20.13 -8.17 -0.04
CA TRP A 441 21.49 -8.69 -0.16
C TRP A 441 21.53 -10.23 -0.04
N PRO A 442 22.26 -10.93 -0.92
CA PRO A 442 22.36 -12.39 -0.85
C PRO A 442 23.19 -12.81 0.38
N THR A 443 22.74 -13.87 1.06
CA THR A 443 23.40 -14.36 2.28
C THR A 443 24.78 -14.95 2.04
N ASP A 444 25.06 -15.40 0.83
CA ASP A 444 26.38 -15.88 0.38
C ASP A 444 27.26 -14.79 -0.20
N GLY A 445 26.76 -13.56 -0.29
CA GLY A 445 27.43 -12.38 -0.85
C GLY A 445 27.59 -12.40 -2.38
N ALA A 446 26.99 -13.38 -3.08
CA ALA A 446 27.10 -13.51 -4.53
C ALA A 446 26.05 -12.63 -5.26
N VAL A 447 26.36 -11.35 -5.46
CA VAL A 447 25.50 -10.45 -6.22
C VAL A 447 25.52 -10.86 -7.71
N THR A 448 24.40 -11.39 -8.19
CA THR A 448 24.24 -11.79 -9.59
C THR A 448 24.03 -10.58 -10.50
N ASP A 449 24.29 -10.73 -11.82
CA ASP A 449 24.01 -9.70 -12.82
C ASP A 449 22.51 -9.31 -12.82
N GLU A 450 21.63 -10.25 -12.51
CA GLU A 450 20.20 -9.97 -12.38
C GLU A 450 19.93 -9.05 -11.19
N LEU A 451 20.45 -9.36 -10.00
CA LEU A 451 20.27 -8.53 -8.82
C LEU A 451 20.89 -7.14 -9.02
N ARG A 452 22.08 -7.06 -9.66
CA ARG A 452 22.70 -5.77 -10.00
C ARG A 452 21.79 -4.92 -10.87
N ARG A 453 21.23 -5.48 -11.95
CA ARG A 453 20.27 -4.75 -12.82
C ARG A 453 19.02 -4.30 -12.06
N ARG A 454 18.50 -5.13 -11.17
CA ARG A 454 17.34 -4.80 -10.32
C ARG A 454 17.65 -3.64 -9.38
N LEU A 455 18.81 -3.63 -8.75
CA LEU A 455 19.25 -2.54 -7.86
C LEU A 455 19.39 -1.22 -8.63
N HIS A 456 19.96 -1.24 -9.83
CA HIS A 456 20.04 -0.05 -10.69
C HIS A 456 18.65 0.47 -11.08
N ALA A 457 17.76 -0.40 -11.53
CA ALA A 457 16.39 -0.01 -11.91
C ALA A 457 15.59 0.52 -10.72
N TYR A 458 15.76 -0.10 -9.56
CA TYR A 458 15.15 0.39 -8.31
C TYR A 458 15.68 1.76 -7.90
N ALA A 459 17.00 1.96 -7.95
CA ALA A 459 17.62 3.22 -7.59
C ALA A 459 17.15 4.36 -8.50
N GLU A 460 17.12 4.15 -9.82
CA GLU A 460 16.59 5.12 -10.79
C GLU A 460 15.15 5.53 -10.43
N LYS A 461 14.27 4.54 -10.20
CA LYS A 461 12.90 4.82 -9.78
C LYS A 461 12.88 5.59 -8.45
N ALA A 462 13.61 5.15 -7.44
CA ALA A 462 13.59 5.74 -6.11
C ALA A 462 14.05 7.20 -6.09
N ILE A 463 15.13 7.54 -6.80
CA ILE A 463 15.63 8.92 -6.83
C ILE A 463 14.73 9.85 -7.66
N ARG A 464 14.12 9.34 -8.74
CA ARG A 464 13.16 10.11 -9.56
C ARG A 464 11.84 10.36 -8.82
N GLU A 465 11.31 9.35 -8.11
CA GLU A 465 10.10 9.51 -7.28
C GLU A 465 10.37 10.44 -6.10
N SER A 466 11.52 10.35 -5.47
CA SER A 466 11.87 11.28 -4.39
C SER A 466 11.78 12.75 -4.84
N GLY A 467 12.13 13.05 -6.09
CA GLY A 467 12.11 14.39 -6.65
C GLY A 467 13.00 15.39 -5.88
N ALA A 468 14.06 14.88 -5.18
CA ALA A 468 14.97 15.72 -4.41
C ALA A 468 16.07 16.33 -5.29
N HIS A 469 16.67 15.55 -6.15
CA HIS A 469 17.76 15.94 -7.06
C HIS A 469 17.40 15.74 -8.52
N THR A 470 16.65 14.71 -8.85
CA THR A 470 16.20 14.35 -10.19
C THR A 470 14.71 13.99 -10.17
N SER A 471 14.04 13.97 -11.31
CA SER A 471 12.63 13.56 -11.40
C SER A 471 12.30 12.97 -12.77
N TRP A 472 11.14 12.36 -12.93
CA TRP A 472 10.64 11.84 -14.20
C TRP A 472 10.51 12.93 -15.29
N ASN A 473 10.17 14.17 -14.90
CA ASN A 473 9.93 15.27 -15.80
C ASN A 473 11.17 16.14 -16.07
N ASP A 474 12.12 16.12 -15.14
CA ASP A 474 13.36 16.90 -15.19
C ASP A 474 14.51 16.03 -14.66
N PRO A 475 15.01 15.08 -15.47
CA PRO A 475 16.08 14.18 -15.07
C PRO A 475 17.42 14.91 -14.99
N ASP A 476 18.19 14.63 -13.92
CA ASP A 476 19.57 15.03 -13.75
C ASP A 476 20.49 13.84 -14.07
N ASP A 477 20.94 13.77 -15.31
CA ASP A 477 21.77 12.66 -15.82
C ASP A 477 23.11 12.54 -15.06
N GLU A 478 23.67 13.66 -14.56
CA GLU A 478 24.94 13.67 -13.82
C GLU A 478 24.73 13.01 -12.44
N PHE A 479 23.69 13.42 -11.72
CA PHE A 479 23.34 12.83 -10.42
C PHE A 479 22.98 11.35 -10.55
N GLU A 480 22.15 10.98 -11.54
CA GLU A 480 21.74 9.59 -11.77
C GLU A 480 22.96 8.70 -12.10
N THR A 481 23.85 9.17 -12.97
CA THR A 481 25.10 8.46 -13.30
C THR A 481 26.00 8.29 -12.08
N ALA A 482 26.09 9.30 -11.22
CA ALA A 482 26.87 9.23 -9.98
C ALA A 482 26.30 8.20 -8.99
N VAL A 483 24.96 8.12 -8.86
CA VAL A 483 24.28 7.10 -8.04
C VAL A 483 24.56 5.70 -8.58
N HIS A 484 24.44 5.47 -9.88
CA HIS A 484 24.73 4.18 -10.50
C HIS A 484 26.19 3.75 -10.30
N THR A 485 27.13 4.67 -10.50
CA THR A 485 28.56 4.42 -10.26
C THR A 485 28.82 4.06 -8.81
N TRP A 486 28.16 4.74 -7.88
CA TRP A 486 28.28 4.46 -6.45
C TRP A 486 27.74 3.08 -6.08
N ILE A 487 26.60 2.65 -6.63
CA ILE A 487 26.03 1.30 -6.42
C ILE A 487 27.04 0.22 -6.89
N ASP A 488 27.64 0.40 -8.06
CA ASP A 488 28.66 -0.54 -8.56
C ASP A 488 29.90 -0.56 -7.62
N ALA A 489 30.33 0.58 -7.12
CA ALA A 489 31.44 0.65 -6.16
C ALA A 489 31.11 -0.04 -4.82
N ILE A 490 29.85 -0.03 -4.37
CA ILE A 490 29.40 -0.79 -3.20
C ILE A 490 29.43 -2.31 -3.50
N ILE A 491 28.91 -2.73 -4.65
CA ILE A 491 28.80 -4.14 -5.02
C ILE A 491 30.19 -4.77 -5.28
N ASP A 492 31.07 -4.07 -5.95
CA ASP A 492 32.40 -4.58 -6.34
C ASP A 492 33.50 -4.28 -5.32
N GLY A 493 33.18 -3.49 -4.31
CA GLY A 493 34.12 -3.00 -3.29
C GLY A 493 34.10 -3.80 -1.98
N PRO A 494 34.91 -3.35 -1.01
CA PRO A 494 35.00 -4.01 0.30
C PRO A 494 33.68 -3.93 1.11
N VAL A 495 32.81 -2.97 0.82
CA VAL A 495 31.49 -2.82 1.44
C VAL A 495 30.64 -4.08 1.24
N ALA A 496 30.71 -4.72 0.08
CA ALA A 496 30.00 -5.98 -0.22
C ALA A 496 30.33 -7.08 0.80
N THR A 497 31.60 -7.26 1.11
CA THR A 497 32.03 -8.27 2.09
C THR A 497 31.54 -7.93 3.49
N GLU A 498 31.60 -6.67 3.89
CA GLU A 498 31.15 -6.22 5.20
C GLU A 498 29.64 -6.30 5.34
N MET A 499 28.86 -5.97 4.29
CA MET A 499 27.40 -6.10 4.25
C MET A 499 27.01 -7.57 4.38
N THR A 500 27.70 -8.48 3.67
CA THR A 500 27.50 -9.93 3.81
C THR A 500 27.80 -10.40 5.24
N GLY A 501 28.86 -9.89 5.84
CA GLY A 501 29.20 -10.21 7.23
C GLY A 501 28.17 -9.69 8.24
N LEU A 502 27.63 -8.48 8.04
CA LEU A 502 26.56 -7.93 8.86
C LEU A 502 25.27 -8.75 8.69
N LEU A 503 24.91 -9.05 7.44
CA LEU A 503 23.75 -9.90 7.16
C LEU A 503 23.88 -11.27 7.81
N GLY A 504 25.04 -11.91 7.74
CA GLY A 504 25.30 -13.21 8.39
C GLY A 504 25.04 -13.20 9.90
N ARG A 505 25.19 -12.04 10.56
CA ARG A 505 24.88 -11.86 12.00
C ARG A 505 23.39 -11.66 12.26
N LEU A 506 22.64 -11.09 11.32
CA LEU A 506 21.26 -10.64 11.50
C LEU A 506 20.22 -11.52 10.80
N ASP A 507 20.61 -12.38 9.85
CA ASP A 507 19.69 -13.14 8.99
C ASP A 507 18.77 -14.09 9.78
N LEU A 508 19.25 -14.73 10.84
CA LEU A 508 18.41 -15.57 11.69
C LEU A 508 17.29 -14.77 12.38
N HIS A 509 17.59 -13.54 12.80
CA HIS A 509 16.63 -12.65 13.43
C HIS A 509 15.61 -12.12 12.40
N ALA A 510 16.08 -11.76 11.21
CA ALA A 510 15.23 -11.35 10.10
C ALA A 510 14.27 -12.47 9.67
N ARG A 511 14.75 -13.70 9.58
CA ARG A 511 13.91 -14.88 9.30
C ARG A 511 12.93 -15.18 10.42
N SER A 512 13.32 -14.96 11.68
CA SER A 512 12.39 -15.05 12.82
C SER A 512 11.23 -14.09 12.67
N ASP A 513 11.53 -12.82 12.36
CA ASP A 513 10.52 -11.79 12.18
C ASP A 513 9.63 -12.09 10.94
N ALA A 514 10.22 -12.56 9.84
CA ALA A 514 9.47 -12.98 8.64
C ALA A 514 8.51 -14.15 8.92
N LEU A 515 8.93 -15.15 9.68
CA LEU A 515 8.07 -16.28 10.09
C LEU A 515 6.96 -15.82 11.03
N GLY A 516 7.29 -14.95 12.00
CA GLY A 516 6.32 -14.36 12.92
C GLY A 516 5.25 -13.56 12.19
N GLN A 517 5.65 -12.64 11.29
CA GLN A 517 4.73 -11.87 10.46
C GLN A 517 3.84 -12.78 9.60
N LYS A 518 4.43 -13.80 8.96
CA LYS A 518 3.68 -14.77 8.14
C LYS A 518 2.65 -15.53 8.97
N LEU A 519 3.01 -16.04 10.14
CA LEU A 519 2.07 -16.77 10.99
C LEU A 519 0.95 -15.85 11.50
N LEU A 520 1.28 -14.62 11.93
CA LEU A 520 0.27 -13.65 12.34
C LEU A 520 -0.71 -13.35 11.20
N ALA A 521 -0.22 -13.03 10.00
CA ALA A 521 -1.09 -12.74 8.85
C ALA A 521 -2.04 -13.89 8.53
N LEU A 522 -1.59 -15.14 8.71
CA LEU A 522 -2.38 -16.33 8.46
C LEU A 522 -3.38 -16.67 9.58
N THR A 523 -3.26 -16.06 10.76
CA THR A 523 -4.06 -16.46 11.94
C THR A 523 -4.85 -15.35 12.62
N VAL A 524 -4.50 -14.07 12.44
CA VAL A 524 -5.32 -12.93 12.91
C VAL A 524 -6.72 -12.94 12.28
N PRO A 525 -7.68 -12.19 12.85
CA PRO A 525 -8.99 -11.99 12.22
C PRO A 525 -8.86 -11.45 10.81
N GLY A 526 -9.57 -12.07 9.87
CA GLY A 526 -9.54 -11.72 8.45
C GLY A 526 -9.26 -12.91 7.54
N VAL A 527 -9.24 -12.64 6.23
CA VAL A 527 -8.92 -13.59 5.16
C VAL A 527 -7.50 -13.30 4.66
N PRO A 528 -6.54 -14.21 4.93
CA PRO A 528 -5.15 -13.95 4.56
C PRO A 528 -4.94 -14.00 3.05
N ASP A 529 -4.20 -13.04 2.54
CA ASP A 529 -3.59 -13.08 1.21
C ASP A 529 -2.20 -13.71 1.28
N LEU A 530 -1.89 -14.54 0.32
CA LEU A 530 -0.56 -15.08 0.08
C LEU A 530 -0.13 -14.64 -1.32
N TYR A 531 0.53 -13.49 -1.39
CA TYR A 531 0.97 -12.94 -2.66
C TYR A 531 1.87 -13.94 -3.40
N GLN A 532 1.72 -13.99 -4.72
CA GLN A 532 2.46 -14.92 -5.57
C GLN A 532 3.97 -14.92 -5.26
N GLY A 533 4.51 -16.10 -4.97
CA GLY A 533 5.94 -16.27 -4.70
C GLY A 533 6.34 -16.21 -3.23
N THR A 534 5.51 -15.63 -2.35
CA THR A 534 5.85 -15.41 -0.94
C THR A 534 5.67 -16.65 -0.05
N GLU A 535 5.43 -17.80 -0.63
CA GLU A 535 5.50 -19.10 0.06
C GLU A 535 6.94 -19.46 0.49
N LEU A 536 7.92 -18.96 -0.24
CA LEU A 536 9.34 -18.98 0.11
C LEU A 536 9.78 -17.56 0.50
N PHE A 537 11.02 -17.41 1.00
CA PHE A 537 11.57 -16.08 1.22
C PHE A 537 11.74 -15.37 -0.12
N ASP A 538 11.30 -14.11 -0.16
CA ASP A 538 11.24 -13.27 -1.35
C ASP A 538 12.05 -11.98 -1.17
N ASP A 539 12.79 -11.59 -2.20
CA ASP A 539 13.67 -10.41 -2.23
C ASP A 539 13.14 -9.27 -3.10
N SER A 540 11.83 -9.23 -3.35
CA SER A 540 11.25 -8.23 -4.25
C SER A 540 11.27 -6.83 -3.66
N LEU A 541 11.59 -5.87 -4.52
CA LEU A 541 11.42 -4.42 -4.34
C LEU A 541 10.10 -3.96 -4.99
N VAL A 542 9.93 -2.65 -5.18
CA VAL A 542 8.70 -2.08 -5.75
C VAL A 542 8.46 -2.50 -7.21
N ASP A 543 7.20 -2.41 -7.66
CA ASP A 543 6.81 -2.59 -9.07
C ASP A 543 7.80 -1.91 -10.05
N PRO A 544 8.23 -2.60 -11.11
CA PRO A 544 7.81 -3.92 -11.60
C PRO A 544 8.55 -5.13 -10.99
N ASP A 545 9.47 -4.94 -10.06
CA ASP A 545 10.31 -6.01 -9.49
C ASP A 545 9.49 -7.08 -8.75
N ASN A 546 8.43 -6.70 -8.04
CA ASN A 546 7.52 -7.60 -7.34
C ASN A 546 6.55 -8.37 -8.27
N ARG A 547 6.62 -8.16 -9.59
CA ARG A 547 5.82 -8.87 -10.60
C ARG A 547 6.66 -9.81 -11.47
N ARG A 548 7.86 -10.17 -11.01
CA ARG A 548 8.73 -11.14 -11.69
C ARG A 548 8.05 -12.51 -11.82
N PRO A 549 8.34 -13.28 -12.88
CA PRO A 549 7.85 -14.65 -13.04
C PRO A 549 8.23 -15.54 -11.85
N ILE A 550 7.28 -16.36 -11.39
CA ILE A 550 7.43 -17.20 -10.22
C ILE A 550 7.75 -18.64 -10.63
N ASP A 551 8.79 -19.24 -10.01
CA ASP A 551 9.08 -20.67 -10.15
C ASP A 551 8.14 -21.51 -9.25
N TYR A 552 6.97 -21.83 -9.78
CA TYR A 552 6.00 -22.68 -9.11
C TYR A 552 6.47 -24.14 -8.94
N ARG A 553 7.46 -24.58 -9.71
CA ARG A 553 8.02 -25.93 -9.56
C ARG A 553 8.81 -26.03 -8.26
N ALA A 554 9.71 -25.09 -7.99
CA ALA A 554 10.46 -25.02 -6.76
C ALA A 554 9.54 -24.96 -5.52
N ARG A 555 8.42 -24.23 -5.61
CA ARG A 555 7.43 -24.13 -4.53
C ARG A 555 6.69 -25.44 -4.28
N ARG A 556 6.32 -26.18 -5.32
CA ARG A 556 5.73 -27.52 -5.19
C ARG A 556 6.71 -28.52 -4.58
N GLU A 557 7.96 -28.48 -4.98
CA GLU A 557 9.02 -29.33 -4.41
C GLU A 557 9.21 -29.04 -2.91
N ALA A 558 9.28 -27.76 -2.53
CA ALA A 558 9.37 -27.33 -1.14
C ALA A 558 8.14 -27.74 -0.31
N LEU A 559 6.92 -27.60 -0.90
CA LEU A 559 5.67 -28.01 -0.26
C LEU A 559 5.62 -29.53 -0.03
N ASN A 560 6.06 -30.33 -0.99
CA ASN A 560 6.10 -31.79 -0.86
C ASN A 560 7.14 -32.23 0.16
N ALA A 561 8.29 -31.57 0.21
CA ALA A 561 9.36 -31.89 1.15
C ALA A 561 9.10 -31.36 2.57
N MET A 562 8.30 -30.29 2.71
CA MET A 562 8.06 -29.57 4.00
C MET A 562 9.34 -29.19 4.75
N ASN A 563 10.43 -28.97 4.02
CA ASN A 563 11.76 -28.73 4.58
C ASN A 563 12.13 -27.23 4.67
N HIS A 564 11.35 -26.34 4.06
CA HIS A 564 11.55 -24.91 4.14
C HIS A 564 10.70 -24.32 5.26
N PRO A 565 11.25 -23.51 6.21
CA PRO A 565 10.54 -23.08 7.40
C PRO A 565 9.29 -22.24 7.07
N LYS A 566 9.36 -21.36 6.08
CA LYS A 566 8.22 -20.51 5.67
C LYS A 566 7.10 -21.36 5.05
N ILE A 567 7.42 -22.37 4.23
CA ILE A 567 6.44 -23.33 3.71
C ILE A 567 5.79 -24.14 4.85
N ARG A 568 6.57 -24.57 5.85
CA ARG A 568 6.02 -25.28 7.02
C ARG A 568 4.97 -24.41 7.72
N VAL A 569 5.30 -23.17 7.99
CA VAL A 569 4.38 -22.21 8.63
C VAL A 569 3.15 -21.98 7.77
N ALA A 570 3.35 -21.58 6.50
CA ALA A 570 2.25 -21.23 5.60
C ALA A 570 1.30 -22.40 5.32
N ALA A 571 1.86 -23.55 4.94
CA ALA A 571 1.05 -24.72 4.62
C ALA A 571 0.31 -25.26 5.85
N THR A 572 0.95 -25.27 7.03
CA THR A 572 0.32 -25.74 8.27
C THR A 572 -0.84 -24.83 8.67
N ALA A 573 -0.64 -23.51 8.66
CA ALA A 573 -1.69 -22.56 9.01
C ALA A 573 -2.86 -22.56 8.02
N LEU A 574 -2.59 -22.59 6.71
CA LEU A 574 -3.65 -22.63 5.69
C LEU A 574 -4.45 -23.95 5.72
N ARG A 575 -3.78 -25.10 5.97
CA ARG A 575 -4.48 -26.36 6.15
C ARG A 575 -5.35 -26.35 7.39
N LEU A 576 -4.85 -25.78 8.49
CA LEU A 576 -5.63 -25.64 9.72
C LEU A 576 -6.85 -24.75 9.52
N ARG A 577 -6.73 -23.63 8.81
CA ARG A 577 -7.88 -22.78 8.45
C ARG A 577 -8.94 -23.53 7.64
N ARG A 578 -8.52 -24.37 6.70
CA ARG A 578 -9.42 -25.22 5.92
C ARG A 578 -10.10 -26.27 6.78
N ASP A 579 -9.34 -26.90 7.68
CA ASP A 579 -9.81 -28.02 8.50
C ASP A 579 -10.67 -27.54 9.70
N ARG A 580 -10.46 -26.29 10.18
CA ARG A 580 -11.21 -25.65 11.28
C ARG A 580 -11.69 -24.24 10.90
N PRO A 581 -12.52 -24.08 9.86
CA PRO A 581 -12.93 -22.76 9.37
C PRO A 581 -13.64 -21.93 10.45
N ALA A 582 -14.48 -22.54 11.29
CA ALA A 582 -15.22 -21.83 12.35
C ALA A 582 -14.31 -21.11 13.35
N SER A 583 -13.14 -21.66 13.66
CA SER A 583 -12.17 -21.01 14.56
C SER A 583 -11.64 -19.68 13.99
N PHE A 584 -11.60 -19.55 12.67
CA PHE A 584 -11.04 -18.37 12.01
C PHE A 584 -12.08 -17.39 11.47
N THR A 585 -13.27 -17.85 11.06
CA THR A 585 -14.32 -16.99 10.53
C THR A 585 -15.19 -16.40 11.64
N ASP A 586 -15.60 -17.22 12.61
CA ASP A 586 -16.57 -16.84 13.64
C ASP A 586 -15.97 -16.91 15.06
N GLY A 587 -14.75 -17.41 15.19
CA GLY A 587 -14.15 -17.81 16.47
C GLY A 587 -13.65 -16.70 17.37
N GLY A 588 -13.89 -15.43 17.06
CA GLY A 588 -13.45 -14.32 17.89
C GLY A 588 -11.91 -14.17 17.96
N TYR A 589 -11.45 -13.37 18.91
CA TYR A 589 -10.03 -13.12 19.16
C TYR A 589 -9.80 -12.83 20.64
N THR A 590 -8.96 -13.61 21.30
CA THR A 590 -8.66 -13.45 22.72
C THR A 590 -7.14 -13.36 22.94
N PRO A 591 -6.58 -12.25 23.38
CA PRO A 591 -5.18 -12.13 23.75
C PRO A 591 -4.80 -13.11 24.85
N VAL A 592 -3.58 -13.70 24.75
CA VAL A 592 -2.95 -14.49 25.81
C VAL A 592 -1.66 -13.81 26.21
N LEU A 593 -1.61 -13.27 27.42
CA LEU A 593 -0.46 -12.50 27.86
C LEU A 593 0.61 -13.41 28.46
N ALA A 594 1.87 -13.18 28.06
CA ALA A 594 3.02 -13.83 28.66
C ALA A 594 3.39 -13.21 30.00
N GLU A 595 3.91 -14.01 30.91
CA GLU A 595 4.44 -13.60 32.21
C GLU A 595 5.94 -13.86 32.27
N GLY A 596 6.68 -13.03 33.00
CA GLY A 596 8.12 -13.19 33.21
C GLY A 596 8.97 -12.08 32.60
N PRO A 597 10.31 -12.15 32.75
CA PRO A 597 11.23 -11.06 32.45
C PRO A 597 11.31 -10.69 30.96
N SER A 598 11.03 -11.63 30.06
CA SER A 598 11.08 -11.45 28.61
C SER A 598 9.68 -11.46 27.97
N SER A 599 8.62 -11.18 28.74
CA SER A 599 7.22 -11.23 28.28
C SER A 599 6.94 -10.31 27.09
N GLN A 600 7.62 -9.16 26.98
CA GLN A 600 7.49 -8.23 25.85
C GLN A 600 7.97 -8.82 24.50
N HIS A 601 8.72 -9.91 24.53
CA HIS A 601 9.24 -10.62 23.35
C HIS A 601 8.29 -11.71 22.83
N LEU A 602 7.14 -11.93 23.47
CA LEU A 602 6.17 -12.94 23.12
C LEU A 602 4.80 -12.33 22.89
N VAL A 603 4.21 -12.64 21.74
CA VAL A 603 2.83 -12.25 21.40
C VAL A 603 2.04 -13.51 21.16
N ALA A 604 0.89 -13.65 21.83
CA ALA A 604 0.03 -14.81 21.68
C ALA A 604 -1.46 -14.45 21.79
N PHE A 605 -2.28 -15.21 21.10
CA PHE A 605 -3.73 -15.12 21.15
C PHE A 605 -4.41 -16.42 20.80
N VAL A 606 -5.67 -16.54 21.18
CA VAL A 606 -6.55 -17.67 20.81
C VAL A 606 -7.59 -17.20 19.79
N ARG A 607 -7.84 -18.02 18.77
CA ARG A 607 -8.93 -17.96 17.84
C ARG A 607 -9.93 -19.06 18.16
N GLY A 608 -11.19 -18.72 18.27
CA GLY A 608 -12.16 -19.64 18.86
C GLY A 608 -11.73 -20.05 20.27
N ASP A 609 -11.98 -21.31 20.61
CA ASP A 609 -11.55 -21.88 21.88
C ASP A 609 -10.44 -22.91 21.72
N ASP A 610 -9.93 -23.10 20.49
CA ASP A 610 -9.21 -24.30 20.09
C ASP A 610 -7.95 -24.07 19.25
N VAL A 611 -7.65 -22.85 18.80
CA VAL A 611 -6.44 -22.51 18.05
C VAL A 611 -5.67 -21.38 18.76
N LEU A 612 -4.43 -21.64 19.17
CA LEU A 612 -3.55 -20.65 19.77
C LEU A 612 -2.35 -20.38 18.86
N THR A 613 -2.12 -19.11 18.58
CA THR A 613 -0.95 -18.60 17.86
C THR A 613 0.00 -17.94 18.85
N ALA A 614 1.30 -18.25 18.76
CA ALA A 614 2.34 -17.57 19.50
C ALA A 614 3.53 -17.27 18.60
N VAL A 615 4.10 -16.06 18.72
CA VAL A 615 5.29 -15.62 17.97
C VAL A 615 6.27 -14.90 18.90
N SER A 616 7.58 -15.09 18.62
CA SER A 616 8.62 -14.27 19.24
C SER A 616 8.88 -13.01 18.43
N ARG A 617 9.31 -11.94 19.10
CA ARG A 617 9.71 -10.66 18.47
C ARG A 617 10.95 -10.08 19.15
N HIS A 618 11.63 -9.14 18.46
CA HIS A 618 12.84 -8.47 18.93
C HIS A 618 13.92 -9.49 19.40
N THR A 619 14.15 -10.45 18.54
CA THR A 619 14.97 -11.63 18.88
C THR A 619 16.47 -11.35 19.01
N VAL A 620 16.99 -10.23 18.49
CA VAL A 620 18.35 -9.77 18.75
C VAL A 620 18.52 -9.50 20.24
N ARG A 621 17.65 -8.67 20.83
CA ARG A 621 17.67 -8.37 22.27
C ARG A 621 17.38 -9.58 23.11
N LEU A 622 16.43 -10.40 22.69
CA LEU A 622 16.12 -11.65 23.37
C LEU A 622 17.33 -12.59 23.42
N SER A 623 18.19 -12.62 22.40
CA SER A 623 19.41 -13.43 22.38
C SER A 623 20.44 -13.02 23.43
N GLU A 624 20.40 -11.75 23.88
CA GLU A 624 21.29 -11.25 24.95
C GLU A 624 20.79 -11.61 26.34
N THR A 625 19.47 -11.63 26.56
CA THR A 625 18.85 -11.83 27.88
C THR A 625 18.32 -13.24 28.10
N GLY A 626 17.98 -13.94 27.01
CA GLY A 626 17.28 -15.21 27.04
C GLY A 626 15.82 -15.08 27.50
N TRP A 627 15.10 -16.17 27.49
CA TRP A 627 13.71 -16.25 27.95
C TRP A 627 13.55 -16.18 29.48
N GLY A 628 14.58 -16.60 30.24
CA GLY A 628 14.45 -16.81 31.68
C GLY A 628 13.30 -17.77 32.01
N ASP A 629 12.45 -17.41 32.96
CA ASP A 629 11.25 -18.16 33.34
C ASP A 629 9.97 -17.64 32.68
N THR A 630 10.13 -16.87 31.59
CA THR A 630 8.99 -16.37 30.79
C THR A 630 8.13 -17.52 30.29
N ALA A 631 6.81 -17.38 30.47
CA ALA A 631 5.87 -18.45 30.16
C ALA A 631 4.52 -17.92 29.68
N LEU A 632 3.76 -18.78 29.00
CA LEU A 632 2.33 -18.63 28.75
C LEU A 632 1.54 -19.58 29.64
N THR A 633 0.41 -19.10 30.16
CA THR A 633 -0.61 -19.98 30.74
C THR A 633 -1.64 -20.30 29.67
N LEU A 634 -1.61 -21.54 29.18
CA LEU A 634 -2.55 -22.01 28.18
C LEU A 634 -3.95 -22.17 28.77
N PRO A 635 -5.03 -21.94 27.98
CA PRO A 635 -6.38 -22.31 28.39
C PRO A 635 -6.46 -23.81 28.72
N ALA A 636 -7.44 -24.21 29.54
CA ALA A 636 -7.60 -25.58 30.00
C ALA A 636 -7.62 -26.60 28.84
N GLY A 637 -6.97 -27.74 29.04
CA GLY A 637 -6.81 -28.80 28.05
C GLY A 637 -5.36 -29.08 27.67
N THR A 638 -5.18 -30.05 26.80
CA THR A 638 -3.90 -30.35 26.15
C THR A 638 -3.87 -29.73 24.79
N TRP A 639 -2.72 -29.18 24.42
CA TRP A 639 -2.52 -28.46 23.17
C TRP A 639 -1.37 -29.07 22.39
N THR A 640 -1.60 -29.34 21.12
CA THR A 640 -0.58 -29.89 20.21
C THR A 640 -0.13 -28.80 19.22
N ASP A 641 1.16 -28.49 19.20
CA ASP A 641 1.74 -27.59 18.18
C ASP A 641 1.78 -28.28 16.83
N ARG A 642 1.09 -27.72 15.86
CA ARG A 642 0.98 -28.30 14.51
C ARG A 642 2.24 -28.08 13.67
N ILE A 643 3.15 -27.20 14.10
CA ILE A 643 4.42 -26.93 13.42
C ILE A 643 5.51 -27.88 13.92
N SER A 644 5.72 -27.98 15.24
CA SER A 644 6.78 -28.80 15.85
C SER A 644 6.33 -30.20 16.26
N GLY A 645 5.03 -30.39 16.47
CA GLY A 645 4.48 -31.64 17.05
C GLY A 645 4.54 -31.71 18.57
N GLY A 646 5.06 -30.70 19.27
CA GLY A 646 5.13 -30.60 20.72
C GLY A 646 3.73 -30.60 21.36
N ARG A 647 3.62 -31.22 22.59
CA ARG A 647 2.37 -31.23 23.36
C ARG A 647 2.56 -30.45 24.66
N PHE A 648 1.62 -29.57 24.95
CA PHE A 648 1.70 -28.63 26.05
C PHE A 648 0.38 -28.56 26.85
N SER A 649 0.47 -28.22 28.14
CA SER A 649 -0.72 -27.94 28.97
C SER A 649 -0.35 -27.04 30.16
N GLY A 650 -1.31 -26.27 30.65
CA GLY A 650 -1.12 -25.37 31.78
C GLY A 650 -0.07 -24.29 31.52
N ARG A 651 0.87 -24.10 32.44
CA ARG A 651 1.95 -23.10 32.29
C ARG A 651 3.11 -23.68 31.47
N VAL A 652 3.43 -23.07 30.33
CA VAL A 652 4.45 -23.50 29.38
C VAL A 652 5.55 -22.45 29.29
N LEU A 653 6.81 -22.87 29.45
CA LEU A 653 7.94 -21.95 29.28
C LEU A 653 8.13 -21.56 27.82
N ALA A 654 8.43 -20.29 27.57
CA ALA A 654 8.64 -19.78 26.21
C ALA A 654 9.81 -20.50 25.50
N VAL A 655 10.87 -20.86 26.24
CA VAL A 655 12.00 -21.62 25.71
C VAL A 655 11.61 -23.04 25.23
N GLU A 656 10.61 -23.66 25.84
CA GLU A 656 10.09 -24.96 25.42
C GLU A 656 9.17 -24.81 24.21
N LEU A 657 8.33 -23.75 24.22
CA LEU A 657 7.39 -23.46 23.16
C LEU A 657 8.10 -23.14 21.82
N PHE A 658 9.19 -22.41 21.88
CA PHE A 658 9.98 -21.99 20.71
C PHE A 658 11.27 -22.79 20.49
N ALA A 659 11.30 -24.07 20.91
CA ALA A 659 12.49 -24.91 20.79
C ALA A 659 12.87 -25.24 19.33
N ASP A 660 11.90 -25.33 18.41
CA ASP A 660 12.14 -25.67 16.99
C ASP A 660 12.15 -24.41 16.11
N LEU A 661 11.10 -23.59 16.18
CA LEU A 661 10.95 -22.34 15.42
C LEU A 661 10.52 -21.19 16.34
N PRO A 662 10.78 -19.94 15.94
CA PRO A 662 10.37 -18.76 16.72
C PRO A 662 8.86 -18.49 16.68
N VAL A 663 8.08 -19.46 16.27
CA VAL A 663 6.63 -19.43 16.10
C VAL A 663 6.02 -20.77 16.51
N ALA A 664 4.81 -20.75 17.06
CA ALA A 664 4.05 -21.94 17.43
C ALA A 664 2.56 -21.76 17.06
N LEU A 665 1.96 -22.83 16.57
CA LEU A 665 0.53 -22.88 16.20
C LEU A 665 -0.11 -24.10 16.89
N LEU A 666 -0.69 -23.85 18.03
CA LEU A 666 -1.24 -24.89 18.87
C LEU A 666 -2.73 -25.11 18.58
N VAL A 667 -3.13 -26.37 18.63
CA VAL A 667 -4.52 -26.78 18.54
C VAL A 667 -4.86 -27.58 19.79
N ARG A 668 -6.01 -27.24 20.41
CA ARG A 668 -6.49 -27.99 21.56
C ARG A 668 -6.89 -29.40 21.10
N ASP A 669 -6.36 -30.41 21.78
CA ASP A 669 -6.72 -31.79 21.52
C ASP A 669 -8.21 -31.99 21.88
N ASP A 670 -8.96 -32.73 21.07
CA ASP A 670 -10.30 -33.17 21.40
C ASP A 670 -10.22 -34.18 22.55
N ASP A 671 -11.03 -34.02 23.60
CA ASP A 671 -11.06 -34.90 24.79
C ASP A 671 -11.47 -36.34 24.43
#